data_a62aa22214bce4004c5b249bffcc6e4c
#
_entry.id   a62aa22214bce4004c5b249bffcc6e4c
#
_cell.length_a   1.000
_cell.length_b   1.000
_cell.length_c   1.000
_cell.angle_alpha   90.00
_cell.angle_beta   90.00
_cell.angle_gamma   90.00
#
_symmetry.space_group_name_H-M   'P 1'
#
loop_
_entity.id
_entity.type
_entity.pdbx_description
1 polymer ?
#
loop_
_entity_poly.entity_id
_entity_poly.type
_entity_poly.pdbx_seq_one_letter_code
_entity_poly.pdbx_strand_id
1 'polypeptide(L)'
;MKSNLAFFRTIDEMLLVSILKTLSQRSDVVVVGSGLAGICAAVSAAREGSTVRLIEARSCLGGRIGKEIQFAYDFQGTTNFAYQRETGLLDEIKTAIYKENREGNYCGQERALTSWIIKEDRLELFLETQLFEVKKNTAGDKIESIIAISNGHGGRIIFRAPYFIDCSGTGVLSQLAKAPGENGLDQSEYEKSSASSIPVTFRAAASMQIVISDSPISFEPPSWVSLRWEDNHQSAKLDLLESLSKQIQGVHNVEWLGKAKNELKINSADLIWSAWDYLKNRSPLAERAQNWILRDFSPLALSSQGFRATGDYILTPEDMESATKFYDSVALGRAPLDVVDSLLCSPRGKIALPQPFEIPLRSLYSNKIKNLFFAGEHASATSRASASFSHPPTSAQMGEAVGVCAAFCLAQKRLPRTISKIDNVDALRQRLTSLNHTCSLSSVEDLDNLIPDSKAIPSTTLGGFVRKCPAEKPSFYQREGLIQFPVVSASIDEIYLYLEAEQDCQVEFRLLECSSSISTIPGSCLASCLQEIKAGGPRWEKISLNGQVNRKGWHFIEFTNNEKVIFYEQKNAPVGLLFHQSIQASKSGFLNPYSEYLPKLSRSPGLSSSIALEVSPHQKVYDVKNVQNDKTRPDHLPNLWISEETDFRFPEYLEFHWEQPVDLSAIEIVWDSTLEFLFPSRPRSFTQVILPSIVKDYKIYFMNEVGHWEHLIGVLGNELGFSQHSFETVKTRAIEIEILKTHGLNRAQVFQVRAYS
;
A
#
# COMPACT_ATOMS: atom_id res chain seq x y z
N MET A 1 -51.74 22.27 24.76
CA MET A 1 -51.22 20.87 24.62
C MET A 1 -49.86 20.77 23.90
N LYS A 2 -49.52 21.62 22.94
CA LYS A 2 -48.20 21.56 22.25
C LYS A 2 -47.00 22.04 23.08
N SER A 3 -47.17 22.92 24.05
CA SER A 3 -46.13 23.43 24.96
C SER A 3 -45.67 22.39 26.03
N ASN A 4 -46.56 21.51 26.44
CA ASN A 4 -46.23 20.50 27.46
C ASN A 4 -45.45 19.30 26.87
N LEU A 5 -45.64 18.98 25.59
CA LEU A 5 -44.86 17.90 24.93
C LEU A 5 -43.38 18.26 24.72
N ALA A 6 -43.09 19.53 24.46
CA ALA A 6 -41.70 20.01 24.32
C ALA A 6 -40.95 20.01 25.66
N PHE A 7 -41.66 20.35 26.74
CA PHE A 7 -41.07 20.36 28.08
C PHE A 7 -40.80 18.97 28.63
N PHE A 8 -41.66 17.98 28.35
CA PHE A 8 -41.42 16.58 28.72
C PHE A 8 -40.28 15.94 27.92
N ARG A 9 -40.14 16.26 26.62
CA ARG A 9 -38.97 15.80 25.83
C ARG A 9 -37.65 16.32 26.40
N THR A 10 -37.59 17.59 26.79
CA THR A 10 -36.36 18.19 27.35
C THR A 10 -36.01 17.64 28.73
N ILE A 11 -37.00 17.31 29.55
CA ILE A 11 -36.80 16.71 30.89
C ILE A 11 -36.36 15.23 30.75
N ASP A 12 -36.95 14.46 29.84
CA ASP A 12 -36.53 13.07 29.59
C ASP A 12 -35.14 13.00 29.00
N GLU A 13 -34.77 13.89 28.07
CA GLU A 13 -33.41 13.97 27.55
C GLU A 13 -32.39 14.41 28.62
N MET A 14 -32.73 15.35 29.49
CA MET A 14 -31.86 15.77 30.60
C MET A 14 -31.74 14.70 31.69
N LEU A 15 -32.82 13.96 32.00
CA LEU A 15 -32.80 12.84 32.94
C LEU A 15 -32.05 11.62 32.38
N LEU A 16 -32.20 11.29 31.11
CA LEU A 16 -31.43 10.23 30.47
C LEU A 16 -29.93 10.52 30.47
N VAL A 17 -29.53 11.77 30.22
CA VAL A 17 -28.13 12.22 30.29
C VAL A 17 -27.57 12.17 31.72
N SER A 18 -28.40 12.30 32.76
CA SER A 18 -27.95 12.26 34.17
C SER A 18 -27.79 10.81 34.72
N ILE A 19 -28.41 9.81 34.09
CA ILE A 19 -28.39 8.39 34.53
C ILE A 19 -27.22 7.63 33.90
N LEU A 20 -26.63 8.12 32.80
CA LEU A 20 -25.50 7.47 32.17
C LEU A 20 -24.26 7.53 33.06
N LYS A 21 -23.71 6.37 33.39
CA LYS A 21 -22.43 6.25 34.11
C LYS A 21 -21.34 6.99 33.33
N THR A 22 -20.72 7.98 33.98
CA THR A 22 -19.59 8.71 33.37
C THR A 22 -18.28 8.06 33.79
N LEU A 23 -17.55 7.54 32.81
CA LEU A 23 -16.19 7.02 32.99
C LEU A 23 -15.18 8.11 32.59
N SER A 24 -14.02 8.12 33.24
CA SER A 24 -12.91 9.01 32.86
C SER A 24 -11.70 8.17 32.52
N GLN A 25 -11.17 8.35 31.32
CA GLN A 25 -9.98 7.68 30.80
C GLN A 25 -8.85 8.71 30.61
N ARG A 26 -7.65 8.38 30.99
CA ARG A 26 -6.46 9.18 30.76
C ARG A 26 -5.43 8.37 30.01
N SER A 27 -4.80 8.97 29.00
CA SER A 27 -3.74 8.38 28.20
C SER A 27 -2.77 9.47 27.71
N ASP A 28 -1.69 9.07 27.08
CA ASP A 28 -0.74 9.99 26.44
C ASP A 28 -1.25 10.46 25.09
N VAL A 29 -1.89 9.57 24.34
CA VAL A 29 -2.46 9.85 23.03
C VAL A 29 -3.88 9.30 22.94
N VAL A 30 -4.78 10.06 22.32
CA VAL A 30 -6.12 9.60 21.92
C VAL A 30 -6.21 9.66 20.41
N VAL A 31 -6.56 8.54 19.79
CA VAL A 31 -6.78 8.40 18.35
C VAL A 31 -8.27 8.17 18.08
N VAL A 32 -8.85 8.93 17.15
CA VAL A 32 -10.26 8.83 16.76
C VAL A 32 -10.38 8.31 15.35
N GLY A 33 -11.02 7.15 15.19
CA GLY A 33 -11.17 6.41 13.93
C GLY A 33 -10.18 5.26 13.80
N SER A 34 -10.68 4.06 13.45
CA SER A 34 -9.93 2.82 13.32
C SER A 34 -9.78 2.34 11.86
N GLY A 35 -9.77 3.26 10.91
CA GLY A 35 -9.24 2.99 9.57
C GLY A 35 -7.74 2.69 9.62
N LEU A 36 -7.10 2.34 8.50
CA LEU A 36 -5.66 2.04 8.51
C LEU A 36 -4.81 3.17 9.07
N ALA A 37 -5.18 4.44 8.80
CA ALA A 37 -4.49 5.59 9.41
C ALA A 37 -4.53 5.52 10.95
N GLY A 38 -5.72 5.30 11.52
CA GLY A 38 -5.88 5.27 12.97
C GLY A 38 -5.24 4.06 13.62
N ILE A 39 -5.33 2.89 12.99
CA ILE A 39 -4.65 1.67 13.44
C ILE A 39 -3.14 1.89 13.49
N CYS A 40 -2.54 2.38 12.40
CA CYS A 40 -1.11 2.64 12.35
C CYS A 40 -0.67 3.73 13.32
N ALA A 41 -1.46 4.81 13.48
CA ALA A 41 -1.17 5.88 14.44
C ALA A 41 -1.21 5.37 15.89
N ALA A 42 -2.19 4.53 16.22
CA ALA A 42 -2.34 4.01 17.57
C ALA A 42 -1.22 3.02 17.93
N VAL A 43 -0.91 2.08 17.01
CA VAL A 43 0.12 1.07 17.22
C VAL A 43 1.51 1.70 17.26
N SER A 44 1.84 2.61 16.35
CA SER A 44 3.13 3.26 16.35
C SER A 44 3.35 4.10 17.62
N ALA A 45 2.36 4.88 18.06
CA ALA A 45 2.46 5.61 19.32
C ALA A 45 2.62 4.69 20.53
N ALA A 46 1.93 3.54 20.55
CA ALA A 46 2.03 2.56 21.63
C ALA A 46 3.42 1.92 21.68
N ARG A 47 3.98 1.52 20.54
CA ARG A 47 5.33 0.95 20.43
C ARG A 47 6.43 1.95 20.78
N GLU A 48 6.19 3.25 20.55
CA GLU A 48 7.07 4.33 21.03
C GLU A 48 6.87 4.66 22.53
N GLY A 49 6.19 3.79 23.29
CA GLY A 49 6.06 3.86 24.74
C GLY A 49 4.89 4.66 25.27
N SER A 50 4.06 5.27 24.42
CA SER A 50 2.87 6.02 24.85
C SER A 50 1.72 5.10 25.23
N THR A 51 0.93 5.50 26.23
CA THR A 51 -0.38 4.88 26.48
C THR A 51 -1.41 5.46 25.49
N VAL A 52 -2.14 4.59 24.78
CA VAL A 52 -3.02 4.98 23.67
C VAL A 52 -4.46 4.53 23.89
N ARG A 53 -5.41 5.39 23.58
CA ARG A 53 -6.83 5.05 23.46
C ARG A 53 -7.26 5.24 22.02
N LEU A 54 -7.67 4.13 21.37
CA LEU A 54 -8.21 4.14 20.01
C LEU A 54 -9.73 4.04 20.08
N ILE A 55 -10.42 5.05 19.53
CA ILE A 55 -11.87 5.19 19.59
C ILE A 55 -12.45 5.00 18.20
N GLU A 56 -13.42 4.10 18.06
CA GLU A 56 -14.15 3.84 16.83
C GLU A 56 -15.67 3.88 17.08
N ALA A 57 -16.36 4.64 16.24
CA ALA A 57 -17.82 4.76 16.31
C ALA A 57 -18.56 3.50 15.90
N ARG A 58 -17.92 2.67 15.07
CA ARG A 58 -18.50 1.42 14.55
C ARG A 58 -18.09 0.21 15.39
N SER A 59 -18.73 -0.93 15.09
CA SER A 59 -18.47 -2.20 15.77
C SER A 59 -17.26 -2.97 15.21
N CYS A 60 -16.56 -2.42 14.20
CA CYS A 60 -15.48 -3.10 13.51
C CYS A 60 -14.33 -2.17 13.12
N LEU A 61 -13.15 -2.76 12.94
CA LEU A 61 -11.94 -2.11 12.49
C LEU A 61 -11.83 -2.05 10.96
N GLY A 62 -10.85 -1.28 10.47
CA GLY A 62 -10.41 -1.29 9.07
C GLY A 62 -10.98 -0.15 8.23
N GLY A 63 -11.98 0.58 8.69
CA GLY A 63 -12.53 1.71 7.95
C GLY A 63 -12.98 1.31 6.54
N ARG A 64 -12.38 1.90 5.50
CA ARG A 64 -12.73 1.61 4.09
C ARG A 64 -12.50 0.15 3.69
N ILE A 65 -11.49 -0.51 4.23
CA ILE A 65 -11.20 -1.92 3.97
C ILE A 65 -11.92 -2.87 4.94
N GLY A 66 -12.68 -2.33 5.89
CA GLY A 66 -13.45 -3.10 6.86
C GLY A 66 -14.70 -3.75 6.24
N LYS A 67 -15.29 -4.68 6.99
CA LYS A 67 -16.45 -5.47 6.54
C LYS A 67 -17.72 -4.66 6.28
N GLU A 68 -17.83 -3.45 6.80
CA GLU A 68 -19.02 -2.61 6.62
C GLU A 68 -18.97 -1.77 5.34
N ILE A 69 -17.77 -1.31 4.94
CA ILE A 69 -17.61 -0.48 3.74
C ILE A 69 -17.15 -1.32 2.55
N GLN A 70 -16.28 -2.31 2.77
CA GLN A 70 -15.83 -3.29 1.77
C GLN A 70 -15.33 -2.66 0.47
N PHE A 71 -14.72 -1.47 0.55
CA PHE A 71 -14.30 -0.75 -0.64
C PHE A 71 -13.11 -1.44 -1.30
N ALA A 72 -13.30 -1.88 -2.53
CA ALA A 72 -12.25 -2.50 -3.33
C ALA A 72 -11.35 -1.42 -3.95
N TYR A 73 -10.04 -1.54 -3.72
CA TYR A 73 -9.04 -0.67 -4.35
C TYR A 73 -8.41 -1.39 -5.53
N ASP A 74 -8.43 -0.80 -6.68
CA ASP A 74 -7.71 -1.33 -7.82
C ASP A 74 -6.35 -0.64 -7.94
N PHE A 75 -5.30 -1.29 -7.41
CA PHE A 75 -3.92 -0.83 -7.50
C PHE A 75 -3.18 -1.40 -8.71
N GLN A 76 -3.74 -2.40 -9.36
CA GLN A 76 -3.02 -3.17 -10.38
C GLN A 76 -2.84 -2.42 -11.71
N GLY A 77 -3.56 -1.33 -11.94
CA GLY A 77 -3.54 -0.64 -13.23
C GLY A 77 -2.91 0.75 -13.24
N THR A 78 -2.47 1.27 -12.10
CA THR A 78 -2.20 2.71 -12.00
C THR A 78 -0.81 3.10 -11.50
N THR A 79 0.04 2.14 -11.16
CA THR A 79 1.37 2.47 -10.62
C THR A 79 2.47 2.08 -11.60
N ASN A 80 3.13 3.10 -12.12
CA ASN A 80 4.35 2.98 -12.91
C ASN A 80 5.57 2.57 -12.06
N PHE A 81 5.34 2.18 -10.79
CA PHE A 81 6.37 1.99 -9.76
C PHE A 81 6.11 0.70 -9.01
N ALA A 82 6.41 -0.45 -9.63
CA ALA A 82 6.12 -1.76 -9.05
C ALA A 82 6.77 -1.94 -7.67
N TYR A 83 7.95 -1.39 -7.47
CA TYR A 83 8.75 -1.60 -6.25
C TYR A 83 8.70 -0.44 -5.25
N GLN A 84 8.35 0.77 -5.67
CA GLN A 84 8.27 1.90 -4.77
C GLN A 84 6.88 1.93 -4.13
N ARG A 85 6.81 1.59 -2.87
CA ARG A 85 5.57 1.44 -2.11
C ARG A 85 5.69 1.97 -0.70
N GLU A 86 4.56 2.15 -0.09
CA GLU A 86 4.41 2.39 1.33
C GLU A 86 4.84 1.15 2.13
N THR A 87 5.54 1.34 3.25
CA THR A 87 6.16 0.30 4.10
C THR A 87 5.83 0.49 5.58
N GLY A 88 6.67 0.02 6.49
CA GLY A 88 6.49 0.13 7.93
C GLY A 88 5.39 -0.81 8.45
N LEU A 89 4.55 -0.33 9.36
CA LEU A 89 3.45 -1.12 9.95
C LEU A 89 2.49 -1.71 8.92
N LEU A 90 2.38 -1.08 7.75
CA LEU A 90 1.57 -1.61 6.65
C LEU A 90 2.02 -3.01 6.22
N ASP A 91 3.31 -3.30 6.28
CA ASP A 91 3.84 -4.62 5.90
C ASP A 91 3.48 -5.70 6.92
N GLU A 92 3.48 -5.36 8.21
CA GLU A 92 3.01 -6.25 9.25
C GLU A 92 1.50 -6.53 9.12
N ILE A 93 0.71 -5.48 8.86
CA ILE A 93 -0.74 -5.58 8.63
C ILE A 93 -1.02 -6.50 7.43
N LYS A 94 -0.31 -6.31 6.32
CA LYS A 94 -0.44 -7.16 5.13
C LYS A 94 -0.13 -8.62 5.47
N THR A 95 0.97 -8.85 6.18
CA THR A 95 1.39 -10.19 6.60
C THR A 95 0.34 -10.84 7.50
N ALA A 96 -0.21 -10.09 8.47
CA ALA A 96 -1.26 -10.58 9.36
C ALA A 96 -2.56 -10.94 8.62
N ILE A 97 -3.03 -10.05 7.73
CA ILE A 97 -4.20 -10.30 6.89
C ILE A 97 -3.97 -11.54 6.02
N TYR A 98 -2.77 -11.64 5.45
CA TYR A 98 -2.41 -12.73 4.58
C TYR A 98 -2.44 -14.09 5.29
N LYS A 99 -1.88 -14.13 6.49
CA LYS A 99 -1.80 -15.32 7.33
C LYS A 99 -3.17 -15.77 7.85
N GLU A 100 -3.99 -14.83 8.30
CA GLU A 100 -5.20 -15.14 9.05
C GLU A 100 -6.48 -15.16 8.20
N ASN A 101 -6.51 -14.43 7.06
CA ASN A 101 -7.69 -14.37 6.19
C ASN A 101 -7.74 -15.51 5.17
N ARG A 102 -7.77 -16.74 5.63
CA ARG A 102 -7.82 -17.94 4.77
C ARG A 102 -9.08 -18.04 3.91
N GLU A 103 -10.18 -17.45 4.38
CA GLU A 103 -11.45 -17.44 3.67
C GLU A 103 -11.47 -16.44 2.51
N GLY A 104 -10.54 -15.48 2.49
CA GLY A 104 -10.44 -14.45 1.48
C GLY A 104 -11.66 -13.55 1.45
N ASN A 105 -12.18 -13.16 2.61
CA ASN A 105 -13.33 -12.28 2.76
C ASN A 105 -13.05 -11.12 3.72
N TYR A 106 -13.95 -10.14 3.76
CA TYR A 106 -13.77 -8.95 4.59
C TYR A 106 -13.91 -9.23 6.09
N CYS A 107 -14.68 -10.23 6.48
CA CYS A 107 -14.80 -10.64 7.89
C CYS A 107 -13.49 -11.28 8.39
N GLY A 108 -12.84 -12.10 7.57
CA GLY A 108 -11.53 -12.67 7.86
C GLY A 108 -10.44 -11.59 7.94
N GLN A 109 -10.52 -10.57 7.08
CA GLN A 109 -9.61 -9.43 7.10
C GLN A 109 -9.76 -8.61 8.40
N GLU A 110 -10.97 -8.34 8.83
CA GLU A 110 -11.24 -7.64 10.08
C GLU A 110 -10.78 -8.42 11.30
N ARG A 111 -11.01 -9.76 11.32
CA ARG A 111 -10.46 -10.61 12.39
C ARG A 111 -8.94 -10.55 12.46
N ALA A 112 -8.26 -10.59 11.31
CA ALA A 112 -6.80 -10.47 11.26
C ALA A 112 -6.30 -9.14 11.83
N LEU A 113 -6.94 -8.02 11.47
CA LEU A 113 -6.63 -6.70 12.03
C LEU A 113 -6.86 -6.66 13.54
N THR A 114 -7.96 -7.22 14.01
CA THR A 114 -8.29 -7.26 15.43
C THR A 114 -7.26 -8.11 16.20
N SER A 115 -6.95 -9.31 15.71
CA SER A 115 -5.95 -10.20 16.31
C SER A 115 -4.55 -9.58 16.35
N TRP A 116 -4.24 -8.72 15.38
CA TRP A 116 -2.95 -8.03 15.32
C TRP A 116 -2.87 -6.89 16.33
N ILE A 117 -3.90 -6.02 16.41
CA ILE A 117 -3.89 -4.82 17.25
C ILE A 117 -4.01 -5.11 18.75
N ILE A 118 -4.75 -6.15 19.15
CA ILE A 118 -4.94 -6.51 20.56
C ILE A 118 -3.66 -7.04 21.26
N LYS A 119 -2.60 -7.29 20.48
CA LYS A 119 -1.28 -7.70 21.03
C LYS A 119 -0.48 -6.51 21.58
N GLU A 120 -0.94 -5.29 21.35
CA GLU A 120 -0.23 -4.08 21.79
C GLU A 120 -0.61 -3.72 23.23
N ASP A 121 0.26 -4.00 24.18
CA ASP A 121 -0.01 -3.86 25.63
C ASP A 121 -0.38 -2.44 26.06
N ARG A 122 0.09 -1.40 25.36
CA ARG A 122 -0.15 0.01 25.69
C ARG A 122 -1.32 0.63 24.96
N LEU A 123 -2.08 -0.17 24.18
CA LEU A 123 -3.20 0.27 23.39
C LEU A 123 -4.50 -0.33 23.90
N GLU A 124 -5.48 0.52 24.16
CA GLU A 124 -6.85 0.09 24.52
C GLU A 124 -7.84 0.57 23.44
N LEU A 125 -8.66 -0.37 22.96
CA LEU A 125 -9.62 -0.17 21.87
C LEU A 125 -11.03 0.04 22.40
N PHE A 126 -11.69 1.10 21.95
CA PHE A 126 -13.08 1.46 22.29
C PHE A 126 -13.93 1.43 21.02
N LEU A 127 -14.54 0.29 20.71
CA LEU A 127 -15.53 0.16 19.64
C LEU A 127 -16.90 0.70 20.07
N GLU A 128 -17.78 0.91 19.10
CA GLU A 128 -19.15 1.45 19.31
C GLU A 128 -19.14 2.69 20.21
N THR A 129 -18.13 3.54 20.03
CA THR A 129 -17.87 4.70 20.87
C THR A 129 -17.85 5.96 20.01
N GLN A 130 -18.97 6.64 19.97
CA GLN A 130 -19.21 7.81 19.14
C GLN A 130 -18.74 9.09 19.83
N LEU A 131 -17.84 9.84 19.18
CA LEU A 131 -17.42 11.17 19.64
C LEU A 131 -18.59 12.15 19.60
N PHE A 132 -18.78 12.87 20.71
CA PHE A 132 -19.93 13.77 20.91
C PHE A 132 -19.52 15.23 21.16
N GLU A 133 -18.48 15.49 21.95
CA GLU A 133 -18.09 16.83 22.36
C GLU A 133 -16.58 16.96 22.55
N VAL A 134 -16.01 18.11 22.25
CA VAL A 134 -14.63 18.47 22.51
C VAL A 134 -14.54 19.66 23.47
N LYS A 135 -13.78 19.50 24.54
CA LYS A 135 -13.46 20.57 25.46
C LYS A 135 -12.07 21.13 25.23
N LYS A 136 -11.96 22.42 25.11
CA LYS A 136 -10.69 23.12 24.89
C LYS A 136 -10.33 23.97 26.09
N ASN A 137 -9.07 24.34 26.21
CA ASN A 137 -8.58 25.32 27.18
C ASN A 137 -9.24 26.71 26.97
N THR A 138 -9.03 27.60 27.92
CA THR A 138 -9.56 28.96 27.86
C THR A 138 -9.12 29.76 26.63
N ALA A 139 -7.92 29.52 26.12
CA ALA A 139 -7.41 30.15 24.90
C ALA A 139 -8.05 29.58 23.62
N GLY A 140 -8.72 28.44 23.69
CA GLY A 140 -9.39 27.80 22.57
C GLY A 140 -8.42 27.16 21.55
N ASP A 141 -7.15 27.03 21.89
CA ASP A 141 -6.07 26.57 21.00
C ASP A 141 -5.48 25.19 21.36
N LYS A 142 -6.04 24.53 22.40
CA LYS A 142 -5.63 23.20 22.84
C LYS A 142 -6.82 22.38 23.30
N ILE A 143 -6.92 21.12 22.89
CA ILE A 143 -7.90 20.16 23.38
C ILE A 143 -7.47 19.68 24.77
N GLU A 144 -8.35 19.74 25.76
CA GLU A 144 -8.14 19.22 27.11
C GLU A 144 -8.78 17.84 27.29
N SER A 145 -9.94 17.64 26.68
CA SER A 145 -10.64 16.36 26.71
C SER A 145 -11.63 16.24 25.57
N ILE A 146 -11.95 15.00 25.23
CA ILE A 146 -13.07 14.67 24.36
C ILE A 146 -14.08 13.83 25.13
N ILE A 147 -15.33 13.91 24.72
CA ILE A 147 -16.43 13.20 25.33
C ILE A 147 -17.09 12.33 24.27
N ALA A 148 -17.22 11.06 24.56
CA ALA A 148 -17.85 10.09 23.70
C ALA A 148 -18.98 9.34 24.43
N ILE A 149 -19.93 8.84 23.65
CA ILE A 149 -20.99 7.93 24.10
C ILE A 149 -20.63 6.53 23.59
N SER A 150 -20.55 5.60 24.51
CA SER A 150 -20.19 4.22 24.20
C SER A 150 -21.34 3.27 24.49
N ASN A 151 -21.78 2.53 23.47
CA ASN A 151 -22.78 1.46 23.64
C ASN A 151 -22.15 0.27 24.37
N GLY A 152 -20.92 -0.11 24.02
CA GLY A 152 -20.20 -1.23 24.63
C GLY A 152 -19.90 -1.05 26.11
N HIS A 153 -19.68 0.17 26.58
CA HIS A 153 -19.41 0.52 27.98
C HIS A 153 -20.63 1.12 28.71
N GLY A 154 -21.77 1.21 28.03
CA GLY A 154 -23.04 1.61 28.61
C GLY A 154 -23.09 3.04 29.15
N GLY A 155 -22.41 4.00 28.50
CA GLY A 155 -22.46 5.35 28.99
C GLY A 155 -21.55 6.37 28.34
N ARG A 156 -21.35 7.46 29.08
CA ARG A 156 -20.51 8.59 28.68
C ARG A 156 -19.07 8.36 29.13
N ILE A 157 -18.10 8.53 28.23
CA ILE A 157 -16.68 8.42 28.54
C ILE A 157 -15.99 9.75 28.24
N ILE A 158 -15.17 10.21 29.18
CA ILE A 158 -14.34 11.40 29.02
C ILE A 158 -12.90 10.95 28.83
N PHE A 159 -12.32 11.21 27.68
CA PHE A 159 -10.93 10.91 27.38
C PHE A 159 -10.07 12.17 27.51
N ARG A 160 -8.98 12.08 28.27
CA ARG A 160 -8.01 13.15 28.46
C ARG A 160 -6.63 12.71 27.99
N ALA A 161 -5.97 13.55 27.20
CA ALA A 161 -4.62 13.29 26.72
C ALA A 161 -3.86 14.60 26.43
N PRO A 162 -2.53 14.59 26.45
CA PRO A 162 -1.70 15.65 25.91
C PRO A 162 -1.91 15.86 24.41
N TYR A 163 -2.06 14.77 23.63
CA TYR A 163 -2.20 14.81 22.17
C TYR A 163 -3.41 14.01 21.67
N PHE A 164 -4.00 14.51 20.59
CA PHE A 164 -5.15 13.92 19.92
C PHE A 164 -4.85 13.76 18.44
N ILE A 165 -5.26 12.62 17.86
CA ILE A 165 -5.07 12.31 16.45
C ILE A 165 -6.44 12.03 15.83
N ASP A 166 -6.83 12.82 14.81
CA ASP A 166 -8.03 12.61 14.04
C ASP A 166 -7.72 11.71 12.83
N CYS A 167 -8.23 10.48 12.85
CA CYS A 167 -8.17 9.50 11.78
C CYS A 167 -9.56 9.04 11.35
N SER A 168 -10.59 9.83 11.65
CA SER A 168 -11.99 9.46 11.46
C SER A 168 -12.44 9.40 9.99
N GLY A 169 -11.58 9.84 9.05
CA GLY A 169 -11.91 9.94 7.63
C GLY A 169 -12.84 11.11 7.29
N THR A 170 -13.73 11.46 8.21
CA THR A 170 -14.67 12.59 8.07
C THR A 170 -14.21 13.86 8.78
N GLY A 171 -13.11 13.81 9.53
CA GLY A 171 -12.61 14.94 10.31
C GLY A 171 -13.50 15.32 11.49
N VAL A 172 -14.23 14.36 12.08
CA VAL A 172 -15.21 14.64 13.13
C VAL A 172 -14.58 15.27 14.36
N LEU A 173 -13.39 14.84 14.78
CA LEU A 173 -12.66 15.44 15.90
C LEU A 173 -12.25 16.88 15.58
N SER A 174 -11.70 17.10 14.40
CA SER A 174 -11.28 18.41 13.90
C SER A 174 -12.44 19.39 13.82
N GLN A 175 -13.59 18.93 13.30
CA GLN A 175 -14.81 19.75 13.22
C GLN A 175 -15.35 20.12 14.60
N LEU A 176 -15.47 19.16 15.52
CA LEU A 176 -15.93 19.41 16.89
C LEU A 176 -14.96 20.30 17.68
N ALA A 177 -13.65 20.19 17.41
CA ALA A 177 -12.64 21.08 17.95
C ALA A 177 -12.67 22.48 17.33
N LYS A 178 -13.47 22.70 16.27
CA LYS A 178 -13.48 23.93 15.46
C LYS A 178 -12.08 24.28 14.95
N ALA A 179 -11.35 23.26 14.50
CA ALA A 179 -10.11 23.44 13.76
C ALA A 179 -10.41 24.07 12.39
N PRO A 180 -9.53 24.92 11.85
CA PRO A 180 -9.68 25.40 10.49
C PRO A 180 -9.75 24.28 9.48
N GLY A 181 -10.55 24.44 8.45
CA GLY A 181 -10.72 23.47 7.39
C GLY A 181 -11.82 23.84 6.41
N GLU A 182 -11.92 23.11 5.34
CA GLU A 182 -12.86 23.32 4.25
C GLU A 182 -13.74 22.08 4.04
N ASN A 183 -14.98 22.30 3.62
CA ASN A 183 -15.92 21.25 3.28
C ASN A 183 -16.14 21.18 1.77
N GLY A 184 -16.27 19.97 1.25
CA GLY A 184 -16.62 19.76 -0.16
C GLY A 184 -15.45 19.94 -1.12
N LEU A 185 -15.78 20.21 -2.37
CA LEU A 185 -14.82 20.31 -3.47
C LEU A 185 -14.34 21.75 -3.67
N ASP A 186 -13.07 21.93 -4.02
CA ASP A 186 -12.49 23.26 -4.28
C ASP A 186 -13.01 23.82 -5.61
N GLN A 187 -13.84 24.84 -5.56
CA GLN A 187 -14.43 25.45 -6.77
C GLN A 187 -13.37 25.96 -7.75
N SER A 188 -12.26 26.49 -7.27
CA SER A 188 -11.16 26.98 -8.11
C SER A 188 -10.45 25.90 -8.94
N GLU A 189 -10.40 24.67 -8.45
CA GLU A 189 -9.85 23.52 -9.21
C GLU A 189 -10.82 23.05 -10.32
N TYR A 190 -12.13 23.24 -10.10
CA TYR A 190 -13.14 22.95 -11.09
C TYR A 190 -13.23 24.00 -12.19
N GLU A 191 -13.08 25.28 -11.87
CA GLU A 191 -13.19 26.36 -12.84
C GLU A 191 -12.04 26.39 -13.84
N LYS A 192 -10.86 25.92 -13.46
CA LYS A 192 -9.69 25.83 -14.35
C LYS A 192 -9.81 24.72 -15.41
N SER A 193 -10.67 23.75 -15.20
CA SER A 193 -10.83 22.58 -16.07
C SER A 193 -12.04 22.65 -17.00
N SER A 194 -12.82 23.74 -17.03
CA SER A 194 -14.20 23.72 -17.46
C SER A 194 -14.53 24.22 -18.86
N ALA A 195 -15.36 23.44 -19.52
CA ALA A 195 -16.32 23.92 -20.51
C ALA A 195 -17.76 23.43 -20.26
N SER A 196 -18.10 22.85 -19.11
CA SER A 196 -19.49 22.39 -18.85
C SER A 196 -19.98 22.67 -17.43
N SER A 197 -21.21 23.11 -17.39
CA SER A 197 -21.93 23.81 -16.35
C SER A 197 -22.60 22.96 -15.26
N ILE A 198 -22.14 21.74 -14.96
CA ILE A 198 -22.82 20.91 -13.94
C ILE A 198 -21.80 20.43 -12.90
N PRO A 199 -21.70 21.10 -11.73
CA PRO A 199 -20.87 20.61 -10.65
C PRO A 199 -21.42 19.28 -10.11
N VAL A 200 -20.60 18.23 -10.08
CA VAL A 200 -20.86 17.06 -9.24
C VAL A 200 -20.62 17.47 -7.80
N THR A 201 -21.68 17.52 -7.04
CA THR A 201 -21.62 17.94 -5.64
C THR A 201 -21.71 16.75 -4.68
N PHE A 202 -21.95 15.54 -5.18
CA PHE A 202 -22.13 14.35 -4.38
C PHE A 202 -21.63 13.08 -5.07
N ARG A 203 -20.84 12.29 -4.35
CA ARG A 203 -20.41 10.96 -4.74
C ARG A 203 -20.74 9.97 -3.62
N ALA A 204 -21.40 8.87 -3.94
CA ALA A 204 -21.57 7.74 -3.04
C ALA A 204 -20.99 6.49 -3.73
N ALA A 205 -20.37 5.62 -2.97
CA ALA A 205 -19.81 4.38 -3.47
C ALA A 205 -20.15 3.21 -2.54
N ALA A 206 -20.50 2.09 -3.13
CA ALA A 206 -20.69 0.83 -2.42
C ALA A 206 -20.05 -0.30 -3.23
N SER A 207 -19.78 -1.43 -2.62
CA SER A 207 -19.21 -2.59 -3.29
C SER A 207 -20.21 -3.73 -3.37
N MET A 208 -20.20 -4.47 -4.48
CA MET A 208 -20.98 -5.70 -4.65
C MET A 208 -20.09 -6.86 -5.05
N GLN A 209 -20.40 -8.06 -4.58
CA GLN A 209 -19.72 -9.29 -4.96
C GLN A 209 -20.60 -10.12 -5.88
N ILE A 210 -20.07 -10.45 -7.07
CA ILE A 210 -20.75 -11.24 -8.09
C ILE A 210 -20.13 -12.63 -8.17
N VAL A 211 -20.98 -13.66 -8.27
CA VAL A 211 -20.61 -15.03 -8.62
C VAL A 211 -21.43 -15.50 -9.80
N ILE A 212 -20.95 -16.53 -10.52
CA ILE A 212 -21.64 -17.10 -11.68
C ILE A 212 -22.34 -18.37 -11.26
N SER A 213 -23.60 -18.52 -11.66
CA SER A 213 -24.41 -19.73 -11.52
C SER A 213 -24.34 -20.59 -12.78
N ASP A 214 -24.52 -21.87 -12.64
CA ASP A 214 -24.64 -22.82 -13.76
C ASP A 214 -25.96 -22.68 -14.54
N SER A 215 -26.95 -21.99 -13.96
CA SER A 215 -28.26 -21.78 -14.58
C SER A 215 -28.70 -20.31 -14.50
N PRO A 216 -29.54 -19.85 -15.45
CA PRO A 216 -30.11 -18.51 -15.41
C PRO A 216 -30.96 -18.27 -14.17
N ILE A 217 -30.84 -17.07 -13.59
CA ILE A 217 -31.58 -16.62 -12.42
C ILE A 217 -32.25 -15.29 -12.77
N SER A 218 -33.58 -15.26 -12.76
CA SER A 218 -34.35 -14.03 -12.93
C SER A 218 -34.22 -13.12 -11.69
N PHE A 219 -34.37 -11.84 -11.91
CA PHE A 219 -34.33 -10.85 -10.85
C PHE A 219 -35.43 -9.80 -11.02
N GLU A 220 -36.16 -9.56 -9.95
CA GLU A 220 -37.11 -8.45 -9.82
C GLU A 220 -36.65 -7.55 -8.68
N PRO A 221 -36.55 -6.22 -8.90
CA PRO A 221 -36.10 -5.32 -7.86
C PRO A 221 -37.11 -5.24 -6.72
N PRO A 222 -36.66 -5.20 -5.45
CA PRO A 222 -37.55 -4.96 -4.32
C PRO A 222 -38.30 -3.63 -4.45
N SER A 223 -39.57 -3.60 -4.01
CA SER A 223 -40.44 -2.43 -4.16
C SER A 223 -39.97 -1.18 -3.41
N TRP A 224 -39.05 -1.31 -2.45
CA TRP A 224 -38.45 -0.20 -1.71
C TRP A 224 -37.26 0.44 -2.41
N VAL A 225 -36.75 -0.15 -3.49
CA VAL A 225 -35.65 0.44 -4.27
C VAL A 225 -36.16 1.72 -4.93
N SER A 226 -35.63 2.84 -4.49
CA SER A 226 -36.11 4.16 -4.93
C SER A 226 -35.21 4.81 -5.99
N LEU A 227 -33.93 4.42 -6.03
CA LEU A 227 -33.00 4.90 -7.03
C LEU A 227 -33.25 4.25 -8.37
N ARG A 228 -33.09 5.05 -9.42
CA ARG A 228 -33.05 4.56 -10.81
C ARG A 228 -31.64 4.71 -11.35
N TRP A 229 -30.98 3.60 -11.60
CA TRP A 229 -29.61 3.62 -12.10
C TRP A 229 -29.47 4.35 -13.44
N GLU A 230 -30.53 4.41 -14.24
CA GLU A 230 -30.58 5.18 -15.46
C GLU A 230 -30.38 6.69 -15.26
N ASP A 231 -30.77 7.20 -14.10
CA ASP A 231 -30.60 8.60 -13.75
C ASP A 231 -29.18 8.92 -13.27
N ASN A 232 -28.36 7.89 -13.07
CA ASN A 232 -26.96 8.06 -12.69
C ASN A 232 -26.14 8.67 -13.83
N HIS A 233 -25.06 9.35 -13.51
CA HIS A 233 -24.18 9.92 -14.50
C HIS A 233 -23.61 8.82 -15.44
N GLN A 234 -23.53 9.14 -16.74
CA GLN A 234 -23.17 8.16 -17.78
C GLN A 234 -21.80 7.50 -17.52
N SER A 235 -20.87 8.22 -16.92
CA SER A 235 -19.55 7.71 -16.60
C SER A 235 -19.57 6.60 -15.55
N ALA A 236 -20.33 6.78 -14.45
CA ALA A 236 -20.46 5.74 -13.44
C ALA A 236 -21.04 4.42 -14.04
N LYS A 237 -21.94 4.55 -15.02
CA LYS A 237 -22.46 3.40 -15.78
C LYS A 237 -21.37 2.73 -16.60
N LEU A 238 -20.58 3.50 -17.31
CA LEU A 238 -19.50 3.00 -18.16
C LEU A 238 -18.41 2.34 -17.34
N ASP A 239 -18.01 2.93 -16.21
CA ASP A 239 -16.98 2.38 -15.34
C ASP A 239 -17.40 1.02 -14.76
N LEU A 240 -18.66 0.88 -14.36
CA LEU A 240 -19.19 -0.40 -13.89
C LEU A 240 -19.22 -1.44 -15.02
N LEU A 241 -19.70 -1.09 -16.20
CA LEU A 241 -19.76 -1.99 -17.37
C LEU A 241 -18.36 -2.40 -17.83
N GLU A 242 -17.41 -1.49 -17.81
CA GLU A 242 -16.00 -1.76 -18.13
C GLU A 242 -15.36 -2.70 -17.09
N SER A 243 -15.56 -2.46 -15.81
CA SER A 243 -15.10 -3.36 -14.75
C SER A 243 -15.62 -4.78 -14.92
N LEU A 244 -16.89 -4.92 -15.26
CA LEU A 244 -17.56 -6.21 -15.50
C LEU A 244 -17.12 -6.87 -16.80
N SER A 245 -16.76 -6.09 -17.82
CA SER A 245 -16.25 -6.65 -19.08
C SER A 245 -14.88 -7.29 -18.90
N LYS A 246 -14.05 -6.72 -18.00
CA LYS A 246 -12.72 -7.23 -17.69
C LYS A 246 -12.77 -8.48 -16.79
N GLN A 247 -13.65 -8.48 -15.81
CA GLN A 247 -13.78 -9.60 -14.85
C GLN A 247 -15.21 -9.60 -14.30
N ILE A 248 -15.92 -10.70 -14.42
CA ILE A 248 -17.30 -10.85 -13.91
C ILE A 248 -17.31 -11.28 -12.45
N GLN A 249 -16.62 -12.38 -12.14
CA GLN A 249 -16.57 -12.89 -10.76
C GLN A 249 -15.67 -12.01 -9.89
N GLY A 250 -16.18 -11.60 -8.74
CA GLY A 250 -15.43 -10.84 -7.76
C GLY A 250 -16.19 -9.66 -7.17
N VAL A 251 -15.44 -8.74 -6.58
CA VAL A 251 -15.99 -7.51 -5.98
C VAL A 251 -15.90 -6.36 -6.97
N HIS A 252 -16.99 -5.62 -7.13
CA HIS A 252 -17.10 -4.46 -8.01
C HIS A 252 -17.58 -3.24 -7.21
N ASN A 253 -16.98 -2.09 -7.45
CA ASN A 253 -17.46 -0.84 -6.90
C ASN A 253 -18.61 -0.31 -7.75
N VAL A 254 -19.64 0.14 -7.07
CA VAL A 254 -20.83 0.78 -7.67
C VAL A 254 -20.84 2.22 -7.16
N GLU A 255 -20.75 3.17 -8.07
CA GLU A 255 -20.70 4.58 -7.73
C GLU A 255 -21.96 5.31 -8.21
N TRP A 256 -22.42 6.24 -7.40
CA TRP A 256 -23.44 7.22 -7.77
C TRP A 256 -22.81 8.59 -7.81
N LEU A 257 -22.92 9.25 -8.94
CA LEU A 257 -22.44 10.60 -9.18
C LEU A 257 -23.65 11.49 -9.51
N GLY A 258 -23.83 12.58 -8.77
CA GLY A 258 -24.98 13.46 -9.01
C GLY A 258 -24.86 14.79 -8.29
N LYS A 259 -25.84 15.67 -8.54
CA LYS A 259 -26.04 16.88 -7.74
C LYS A 259 -26.57 16.48 -6.38
N ALA A 260 -26.04 17.07 -5.30
CA ALA A 260 -26.69 17.02 -4.01
C ALA A 260 -28.03 17.77 -4.15
N LYS A 261 -29.10 17.06 -4.44
CA LYS A 261 -30.44 17.51 -4.08
C LYS A 261 -30.54 17.29 -2.58
N ASN A 262 -30.83 18.36 -1.85
CA ASN A 262 -30.99 18.39 -0.42
C ASN A 262 -31.45 17.03 0.13
N GLU A 263 -30.58 16.39 0.98
CA GLU A 263 -30.91 15.28 1.87
C GLU A 263 -31.00 13.85 1.34
N LEU A 264 -30.66 13.52 0.11
CA LEU A 264 -30.58 12.11 -0.26
C LEU A 264 -29.38 11.42 0.41
N LYS A 265 -29.63 10.86 1.59
CA LYS A 265 -28.76 9.82 2.18
C LYS A 265 -28.93 8.57 1.31
N ILE A 266 -28.10 8.43 0.29
CA ILE A 266 -28.06 7.21 -0.50
C ILE A 266 -27.55 6.10 0.41
N ASN A 267 -28.40 5.13 0.71
CA ASN A 267 -27.97 3.95 1.43
C ASN A 267 -27.35 2.94 0.45
N SER A 268 -26.49 2.08 0.97
CA SER A 268 -25.78 1.09 0.18
C SER A 268 -26.72 0.14 -0.53
N ALA A 269 -27.77 -0.33 0.15
CA ALA A 269 -28.71 -1.29 -0.41
C ALA A 269 -29.46 -0.70 -1.61
N ASP A 270 -30.00 0.53 -1.50
CA ASP A 270 -30.70 1.19 -2.60
C ASP A 270 -29.78 1.38 -3.82
N LEU A 271 -28.54 1.80 -3.58
CA LEU A 271 -27.52 1.96 -4.63
C LEU A 271 -27.22 0.62 -5.33
N ILE A 272 -26.95 -0.42 -4.56
CA ILE A 272 -26.56 -1.73 -5.11
C ILE A 272 -27.73 -2.40 -5.83
N TRP A 273 -28.92 -2.42 -5.23
CA TRP A 273 -30.07 -3.07 -5.86
C TRP A 273 -30.54 -2.35 -7.11
N SER A 274 -30.44 -1.02 -7.18
CA SER A 274 -30.74 -0.27 -8.40
C SER A 274 -29.73 -0.56 -9.51
N ALA A 275 -28.43 -0.65 -9.18
CA ALA A 275 -27.41 -1.03 -10.15
C ALA A 275 -27.54 -2.47 -10.61
N TRP A 276 -27.90 -3.39 -9.70
CA TRP A 276 -28.14 -4.80 -9.98
C TRP A 276 -29.34 -4.98 -10.92
N ASP A 277 -30.42 -4.26 -10.68
CA ASP A 277 -31.59 -4.23 -11.56
C ASP A 277 -31.24 -3.74 -12.97
N TYR A 278 -30.45 -2.66 -13.06
CA TYR A 278 -29.95 -2.19 -14.34
C TYR A 278 -29.13 -3.27 -15.06
N LEU A 279 -28.21 -3.93 -14.37
CA LEU A 279 -27.32 -4.95 -14.93
C LEU A 279 -28.12 -6.16 -15.45
N LYS A 280 -29.07 -6.67 -14.64
CA LYS A 280 -29.84 -7.86 -14.95
C LYS A 280 -30.88 -7.66 -16.04
N ASN A 281 -31.51 -6.49 -16.07
CA ASN A 281 -32.74 -6.30 -16.85
C ASN A 281 -32.59 -5.30 -18.01
N ARG A 282 -31.61 -4.36 -17.96
CA ARG A 282 -31.62 -3.21 -18.88
C ARG A 282 -30.26 -2.84 -19.48
N SER A 283 -29.17 -3.39 -18.94
CA SER A 283 -27.82 -3.05 -19.42
C SER A 283 -27.50 -3.79 -20.73
N PRO A 284 -26.47 -3.33 -21.48
CA PRO A 284 -25.93 -4.08 -22.62
C PRO A 284 -25.40 -5.47 -22.25
N LEU A 285 -25.20 -5.73 -20.95
CA LEU A 285 -24.75 -7.01 -20.42
C LEU A 285 -25.89 -7.91 -19.90
N ALA A 286 -27.16 -7.51 -20.03
CA ALA A 286 -28.31 -8.20 -19.43
C ALA A 286 -28.39 -9.68 -19.86
N GLU A 287 -28.15 -9.99 -21.13
CA GLU A 287 -28.10 -11.35 -21.63
C GLU A 287 -27.00 -12.19 -20.94
N ARG A 288 -25.80 -11.64 -20.80
CA ARG A 288 -24.67 -12.29 -20.10
C ARG A 288 -24.91 -12.36 -18.59
N ALA A 289 -25.63 -11.40 -18.04
CA ALA A 289 -25.92 -11.30 -16.62
C ALA A 289 -26.99 -12.29 -16.15
N GLN A 290 -27.67 -13.02 -17.04
CA GLN A 290 -28.70 -14.00 -16.65
C GLN A 290 -28.18 -15.01 -15.62
N ASN A 291 -26.95 -15.46 -15.75
CA ASN A 291 -26.31 -16.41 -14.84
C ASN A 291 -25.57 -15.77 -13.65
N TRP A 292 -25.68 -14.45 -13.47
CA TRP A 292 -24.99 -13.77 -12.37
C TRP A 292 -25.85 -13.75 -11.11
N ILE A 293 -25.16 -13.93 -9.95
CA ILE A 293 -25.74 -13.85 -8.61
C ILE A 293 -25.02 -12.72 -7.85
N LEU A 294 -25.81 -11.84 -7.26
CA LEU A 294 -25.34 -10.92 -6.23
C LEU A 294 -25.15 -11.70 -4.93
N ARG A 295 -23.92 -12.05 -4.60
CA ARG A 295 -23.58 -12.87 -3.43
C ARG A 295 -23.57 -12.07 -2.15
N ASP A 296 -23.01 -10.86 -2.21
CA ASP A 296 -22.81 -9.98 -1.05
C ASP A 296 -22.65 -8.53 -1.51
N PHE A 297 -22.87 -7.59 -0.62
CA PHE A 297 -22.61 -6.18 -0.85
C PHE A 297 -22.26 -5.44 0.45
N SER A 298 -21.57 -4.30 0.32
CA SER A 298 -21.16 -3.51 1.48
C SER A 298 -22.40 -2.96 2.23
N PRO A 299 -22.51 -3.17 3.54
CA PRO A 299 -23.62 -2.64 4.36
C PRO A 299 -23.70 -1.11 4.35
N LEU A 300 -22.56 -0.43 4.26
CA LEU A 300 -22.48 1.02 4.26
C LEU A 300 -21.94 1.56 2.94
N ALA A 301 -22.56 2.60 2.43
CA ALA A 301 -22.01 3.39 1.33
C ALA A 301 -20.95 4.37 1.85
N LEU A 302 -19.86 4.45 1.10
CA LEU A 302 -18.83 5.47 1.29
C LEU A 302 -19.33 6.77 0.67
N SER A 303 -19.34 7.86 1.43
CA SER A 303 -19.62 9.20 0.92
C SER A 303 -18.34 10.03 0.93
N SER A 304 -17.98 10.64 -0.21
CA SER A 304 -16.78 11.46 -0.36
C SER A 304 -17.11 12.95 -0.38
N GLN A 305 -17.58 13.48 0.72
CA GLN A 305 -17.69 14.93 0.94
C GLN A 305 -17.31 15.24 2.37
N GLY A 306 -16.03 15.02 2.67
CA GLY A 306 -15.50 15.22 4.00
C GLY A 306 -14.96 16.62 4.21
N PHE A 307 -14.89 16.98 5.45
CA PHE A 307 -14.11 18.09 5.94
C PHE A 307 -12.62 17.79 5.71
N ARG A 308 -11.87 18.74 5.18
CA ARG A 308 -10.41 18.72 5.11
C ARG A 308 -9.85 19.74 6.07
N ALA A 309 -9.03 19.27 7.02
CA ALA A 309 -8.40 20.12 8.01
C ALA A 309 -7.29 20.96 7.37
N THR A 310 -7.03 22.15 7.92
CA THR A 310 -5.95 23.03 7.45
C THR A 310 -4.74 22.93 8.38
N GLY A 311 -3.63 22.48 7.81
CA GLY A 311 -2.31 22.46 8.43
C GLY A 311 -1.50 23.73 8.15
N ASP A 312 -0.21 23.70 8.46
CA ASP A 312 0.73 24.76 8.06
C ASP A 312 1.12 24.68 6.57
N TYR A 313 0.80 23.56 5.93
CA TYR A 313 0.93 23.36 4.47
C TYR A 313 -0.32 22.65 3.94
N ILE A 314 -0.77 23.05 2.76
CA ILE A 314 -1.88 22.43 2.02
C ILE A 314 -1.26 21.78 0.78
N LEU A 315 -1.23 20.44 0.74
CA LEU A 315 -0.68 19.70 -0.40
C LEU A 315 -1.58 19.87 -1.63
N THR A 316 -0.96 20.11 -2.78
CA THR A 316 -1.66 20.37 -4.05
C THR A 316 -1.39 19.27 -5.09
N PRO A 317 -2.21 19.15 -6.15
CA PRO A 317 -1.93 18.28 -7.28
C PRO A 317 -0.60 18.61 -7.96
N GLU A 318 -0.26 19.89 -8.06
CA GLU A 318 0.99 20.37 -8.66
C GLU A 318 2.22 19.86 -7.89
N ASP A 319 2.16 19.81 -6.55
CA ASP A 319 3.20 19.20 -5.73
C ASP A 319 3.40 17.73 -6.07
N MET A 320 2.30 17.00 -6.27
CA MET A 320 2.33 15.57 -6.59
C MET A 320 2.83 15.31 -8.01
N GLU A 321 2.37 16.10 -8.99
CA GLU A 321 2.76 16.00 -10.40
C GLU A 321 4.23 16.38 -10.63
N SER A 322 4.74 17.40 -9.92
CA SER A 322 6.15 17.81 -9.96
C SER A 322 7.06 17.01 -9.04
N ALA A 323 6.47 16.14 -8.21
CA ALA A 323 7.18 15.39 -7.16
C ALA A 323 8.02 16.30 -6.26
N THR A 324 7.39 17.38 -5.78
CA THR A 324 7.99 18.36 -4.88
C THR A 324 8.64 17.66 -3.68
N LYS A 325 9.89 18.05 -3.40
CA LYS A 325 10.64 17.57 -2.24
C LYS A 325 10.40 18.46 -1.04
N PHE A 326 10.09 17.83 0.09
CA PHE A 326 9.87 18.54 1.35
C PHE A 326 10.95 18.19 2.38
N TYR A 327 11.56 19.20 2.99
CA TYR A 327 12.53 18.98 4.08
C TYR A 327 11.92 18.24 5.26
N ASP A 328 10.60 18.42 5.49
CA ASP A 328 9.81 17.78 6.53
C ASP A 328 8.93 16.63 6.02
N SER A 329 9.34 15.97 4.93
CA SER A 329 8.67 14.78 4.43
C SER A 329 8.74 13.65 5.46
N VAL A 330 7.58 13.10 5.84
CA VAL A 330 7.44 12.01 6.83
C VAL A 330 6.66 10.82 6.31
N ALA A 331 6.11 10.89 5.11
CA ALA A 331 5.38 9.79 4.49
C ALA A 331 5.46 9.89 2.97
N LEU A 332 5.28 8.76 2.30
CA LEU A 332 5.11 8.68 0.86
C LEU A 332 3.70 8.24 0.50
N GLY A 333 3.22 8.72 -0.65
CA GLY A 333 2.05 8.22 -1.31
C GLY A 333 2.33 7.94 -2.77
N ARG A 334 1.72 6.91 -3.34
CA ARG A 334 1.85 6.55 -4.77
C ARG A 334 0.53 6.49 -5.51
N ALA A 335 -0.55 6.77 -4.83
CA ALA A 335 -1.86 6.76 -5.45
C ALA A 335 -1.96 7.80 -6.57
N PRO A 336 -2.52 7.44 -7.72
CA PRO A 336 -2.69 8.38 -8.83
C PRO A 336 -3.64 9.51 -8.46
N LEU A 337 -3.52 10.63 -9.16
CA LEU A 337 -4.51 11.69 -9.10
C LEU A 337 -5.75 11.32 -9.91
N ASP A 338 -6.92 11.51 -9.34
CA ASP A 338 -8.15 11.44 -10.11
C ASP A 338 -8.22 12.62 -11.09
N VAL A 339 -8.40 12.33 -12.38
CA VAL A 339 -8.76 13.34 -13.38
C VAL A 339 -10.27 13.53 -13.30
N VAL A 340 -10.66 14.69 -12.84
CA VAL A 340 -12.05 15.13 -13.03
C VAL A 340 -12.16 15.62 -14.46
N ASP A 341 -12.70 14.79 -15.35
CA ASP A 341 -13.06 15.26 -16.68
C ASP A 341 -14.23 16.25 -16.56
N SER A 342 -13.92 17.51 -16.84
CA SER A 342 -14.85 18.61 -16.79
C SER A 342 -16.09 18.44 -17.67
N LEU A 343 -16.00 17.63 -18.74
CA LEU A 343 -17.11 17.36 -19.66
C LEU A 343 -18.03 16.24 -19.16
N LEU A 344 -17.54 15.30 -18.38
CA LEU A 344 -18.26 14.08 -18.04
C LEU A 344 -18.49 13.91 -16.53
N CYS A 345 -17.92 14.78 -15.70
CA CYS A 345 -17.95 14.65 -14.21
C CYS A 345 -17.56 13.23 -13.74
N SER A 346 -16.74 12.56 -14.53
CA SER A 346 -16.28 11.20 -14.29
C SER A 346 -14.81 11.20 -13.96
N PRO A 347 -14.34 10.37 -13.04
CA PRO A 347 -12.92 10.04 -12.95
C PRO A 347 -12.51 9.14 -14.13
N ARG A 348 -12.65 9.65 -15.35
CA ARG A 348 -12.17 8.98 -16.55
C ARG A 348 -10.71 9.27 -16.80
N GLY A 349 -9.94 8.98 -15.92
CA GLY A 349 -8.53 9.04 -16.10
C GLY A 349 -7.92 9.22 -14.72
N LYS A 350 -7.05 8.32 -14.39
CA LYS A 350 -6.12 8.53 -13.32
C LYS A 350 -4.87 9.08 -13.97
N ILE A 351 -4.43 10.26 -13.58
CA ILE A 351 -3.10 10.72 -13.96
C ILE A 351 -2.12 9.86 -13.17
N ALA A 352 -1.44 8.96 -13.88
CA ALA A 352 -0.31 8.27 -13.31
C ALA A 352 0.75 9.32 -12.98
N LEU A 353 1.12 9.40 -11.72
CA LEU A 353 2.17 10.31 -11.27
C LEU A 353 3.52 9.89 -11.85
N PRO A 354 4.46 10.83 -12.10
CA PRO A 354 5.79 10.52 -12.62
C PRO A 354 6.64 9.74 -11.62
N GLN A 355 6.34 9.87 -10.32
CA GLN A 355 6.95 9.14 -9.21
C GLN A 355 6.05 9.25 -7.97
N PRO A 356 6.29 8.47 -6.89
CA PRO A 356 5.62 8.67 -5.62
C PRO A 356 5.81 10.10 -5.11
N PHE A 357 4.81 10.63 -4.42
CA PHE A 357 4.85 11.98 -3.88
C PHE A 357 5.15 11.97 -2.37
N GLU A 358 5.81 13.01 -1.92
CA GLU A 358 6.14 13.21 -0.50
C GLU A 358 5.03 13.93 0.24
N ILE A 359 4.82 13.57 1.51
CA ILE A 359 3.83 14.17 2.40
C ILE A 359 4.56 14.85 3.55
N PRO A 360 4.52 16.21 3.62
CA PRO A 360 5.20 16.94 4.66
C PRO A 360 4.46 16.85 6.00
N LEU A 361 5.19 16.84 7.10
CA LEU A 361 4.62 16.84 8.46
C LEU A 361 3.66 18.03 8.67
N ARG A 362 3.95 19.19 8.06
CA ARG A 362 3.13 20.40 8.10
C ARG A 362 1.71 20.21 7.54
N SER A 363 1.46 19.17 6.77
CA SER A 363 0.12 18.80 6.29
C SER A 363 -0.62 17.85 7.23
N LEU A 364 -0.02 17.42 8.35
CA LEU A 364 -0.53 16.39 9.23
C LEU A 364 -0.84 16.86 10.67
N TYR A 365 -0.81 18.17 10.93
CA TYR A 365 -1.24 18.75 12.19
C TYR A 365 -1.99 20.08 11.98
N SER A 366 -2.84 20.46 12.94
CA SER A 366 -3.63 21.69 12.83
C SER A 366 -2.78 22.95 12.99
N ASN A 367 -2.98 23.91 12.10
CA ASN A 367 -2.33 25.22 12.19
C ASN A 367 -2.83 26.07 13.37
N LYS A 368 -3.98 25.73 14.00
CA LYS A 368 -4.60 26.47 15.10
C LYS A 368 -4.66 25.67 16.40
N ILE A 369 -5.01 24.39 16.35
CA ILE A 369 -5.16 23.56 17.57
C ILE A 369 -3.81 22.85 17.82
N LYS A 370 -3.07 23.34 18.82
CA LYS A 370 -1.66 23.02 19.05
C LYS A 370 -1.34 21.55 19.30
N ASN A 371 -2.31 20.75 19.76
CA ASN A 371 -2.13 19.35 20.12
C ASN A 371 -3.01 18.39 19.31
N LEU A 372 -3.42 18.83 18.11
CA LEU A 372 -4.24 18.06 17.20
C LEU A 372 -3.45 17.69 15.95
N PHE A 373 -3.27 16.39 15.73
CA PHE A 373 -2.81 15.78 14.49
C PHE A 373 -4.00 15.25 13.68
N PHE A 374 -3.76 15.00 12.39
CA PHE A 374 -4.71 14.31 11.54
C PHE A 374 -3.99 13.47 10.47
N ALA A 375 -4.60 12.36 10.10
CA ALA A 375 -4.10 11.49 9.04
C ALA A 375 -5.26 10.82 8.28
N GLY A 376 -5.05 10.58 6.99
CA GLY A 376 -6.06 10.05 6.08
C GLY A 376 -6.66 11.12 5.18
N GLU A 377 -7.81 10.83 4.57
CA GLU A 377 -8.43 11.66 3.53
C GLU A 377 -8.64 13.13 3.92
N HIS A 378 -8.89 13.40 5.18
CA HIS A 378 -9.16 14.75 5.68
C HIS A 378 -7.91 15.52 6.14
N ALA A 379 -6.70 15.01 5.91
CA ALA A 379 -5.47 15.75 6.13
C ALA A 379 -5.38 16.97 5.20
N SER A 380 -4.41 17.86 5.48
CA SER A 380 -4.33 19.18 4.83
C SER A 380 -3.87 19.07 3.38
N ALA A 381 -4.84 19.01 2.49
CA ALA A 381 -4.64 18.97 1.04
C ALA A 381 -5.83 19.61 0.31
N THR A 382 -5.65 19.97 -0.96
CA THR A 382 -6.77 20.34 -1.82
C THR A 382 -7.66 19.14 -2.11
N SER A 383 -8.85 19.34 -2.65
CA SER A 383 -9.83 18.25 -2.86
C SER A 383 -9.30 17.15 -3.78
N ARG A 384 -8.60 17.50 -4.86
CA ARG A 384 -8.00 16.53 -5.79
C ARG A 384 -6.84 15.77 -5.15
N ALA A 385 -5.96 16.44 -4.44
CA ALA A 385 -4.84 15.82 -3.75
C ALA A 385 -5.31 14.89 -2.61
N SER A 386 -6.36 15.29 -1.87
CA SER A 386 -6.91 14.50 -0.76
C SER A 386 -7.51 13.15 -1.22
N ALA A 387 -7.97 13.06 -2.47
CA ALA A 387 -8.43 11.79 -3.05
C ALA A 387 -7.33 10.72 -3.02
N SER A 388 -6.07 11.11 -3.28
CA SER A 388 -4.92 10.21 -3.18
C SER A 388 -4.59 9.81 -1.73
N PHE A 389 -4.87 10.67 -0.74
CA PHE A 389 -4.75 10.35 0.68
C PHE A 389 -5.75 9.30 1.16
N SER A 390 -6.86 9.17 0.46
CA SER A 390 -7.90 8.19 0.78
C SER A 390 -7.48 6.75 0.50
N HIS A 391 -6.38 6.53 -0.22
CA HIS A 391 -5.83 5.20 -0.46
C HIS A 391 -5.29 4.59 0.83
N PRO A 392 -5.65 3.34 1.15
CA PRO A 392 -5.31 2.74 2.44
C PRO A 392 -3.81 2.67 2.73
N PRO A 393 -2.91 2.33 1.76
CA PRO A 393 -1.47 2.35 2.01
C PRO A 393 -0.95 3.73 2.35
N THR A 394 -1.36 4.78 1.61
CA THR A 394 -0.99 6.17 1.88
C THR A 394 -1.53 6.62 3.24
N SER A 395 -2.79 6.27 3.55
CA SER A 395 -3.38 6.55 4.87
C SER A 395 -2.61 5.88 6.01
N ALA A 396 -2.16 4.63 5.84
CA ALA A 396 -1.36 3.90 6.82
C ALA A 396 -0.03 4.60 7.08
N GLN A 397 0.67 5.04 6.03
CA GLN A 397 1.92 5.79 6.14
C GLN A 397 1.74 7.10 6.94
N MET A 398 0.73 7.88 6.59
CA MET A 398 0.42 9.11 7.36
C MET A 398 0.11 8.79 8.83
N GLY A 399 -0.65 7.71 9.07
CA GLY A 399 -1.00 7.28 10.42
C GLY A 399 0.23 6.94 11.26
N GLU A 400 1.11 6.10 10.73
CA GLU A 400 2.35 5.71 11.41
C GLU A 400 3.22 6.93 11.70
N ALA A 401 3.42 7.82 10.74
CA ALA A 401 4.20 9.04 10.91
C ALA A 401 3.67 9.94 12.03
N VAL A 402 2.35 10.18 12.09
CA VAL A 402 1.78 11.04 13.16
C VAL A 402 1.77 10.35 14.52
N GLY A 403 1.65 9.03 14.58
CA GLY A 403 1.73 8.28 15.84
C GLY A 403 3.12 8.35 16.45
N VAL A 404 4.17 8.09 15.66
CA VAL A 404 5.57 8.27 16.07
C VAL A 404 5.84 9.73 16.48
N CYS A 405 5.36 10.69 15.66
CA CYS A 405 5.54 12.11 15.97
C CYS A 405 4.84 12.53 17.27
N ALA A 406 3.67 12.00 17.57
CA ALA A 406 2.96 12.30 18.82
C ALA A 406 3.73 11.80 20.05
N ALA A 407 4.28 10.58 19.99
CA ALA A 407 5.14 10.04 21.04
C ALA A 407 6.44 10.85 21.15
N PHE A 408 7.04 11.25 20.04
CA PHE A 408 8.23 12.09 20.01
C PHE A 408 7.98 13.49 20.63
N CYS A 409 6.82 14.08 20.33
CA CYS A 409 6.35 15.33 20.96
C CYS A 409 6.19 15.18 22.47
N LEU A 410 5.66 14.04 22.93
CA LEU A 410 5.48 13.73 24.34
C LEU A 410 6.83 13.61 25.06
N ALA A 411 7.74 12.82 24.53
CA ALA A 411 9.06 12.58 25.09
C ALA A 411 9.87 13.88 25.22
N GLN A 412 9.83 14.72 24.19
CA GLN A 412 10.57 15.98 24.15
C GLN A 412 9.81 17.17 24.77
N LYS A 413 8.54 16.99 25.16
CA LYS A 413 7.64 18.06 25.65
C LYS A 413 7.52 19.22 24.64
N ARG A 414 7.47 18.91 23.35
CA ARG A 414 7.41 19.87 22.23
C ARG A 414 6.11 19.74 21.44
N LEU A 415 5.67 20.83 20.83
CA LEU A 415 4.49 20.84 19.96
C LEU A 415 4.82 20.33 18.55
N PRO A 416 3.84 19.78 17.80
CA PRO A 416 4.03 19.33 16.41
C PRO A 416 4.72 20.34 15.52
N ARG A 417 4.27 21.61 15.57
CA ARG A 417 4.89 22.71 14.81
C ARG A 417 6.36 22.96 15.18
N THR A 418 6.80 22.60 16.35
CA THR A 418 8.22 22.71 16.73
C THR A 418 9.02 21.56 16.14
N ILE A 419 8.44 20.37 16.07
CA ILE A 419 9.07 19.18 15.46
C ILE A 419 9.23 19.36 13.94
N SER A 420 8.27 20.02 13.27
CA SER A 420 8.35 20.24 11.81
C SER A 420 9.44 21.22 11.35
N LYS A 421 10.21 21.83 12.27
CA LYS A 421 11.36 22.67 11.91
C LYS A 421 12.56 21.81 11.54
N ILE A 422 13.40 22.29 10.63
CA ILE A 422 14.54 21.57 10.03
C ILE A 422 15.36 20.81 11.07
N ASP A 423 15.84 21.48 12.12
CA ASP A 423 16.72 20.87 13.12
C ASP A 423 16.06 19.76 13.98
N ASN A 424 14.74 19.66 13.98
CA ASN A 424 14.01 18.69 14.81
C ASN A 424 13.39 17.56 13.98
N VAL A 425 13.07 17.82 12.72
CA VAL A 425 12.38 16.83 11.86
C VAL A 425 13.32 15.73 11.43
N ASP A 426 14.62 15.99 11.34
CA ASP A 426 15.60 14.96 10.93
C ASP A 426 15.68 13.81 11.94
N ALA A 427 15.66 14.11 13.24
CA ALA A 427 15.60 13.07 14.27
C ALA A 427 14.30 12.24 14.19
N LEU A 428 13.16 12.85 13.88
CA LEU A 428 11.91 12.13 13.63
C LEU A 428 12.02 11.25 12.37
N ARG A 429 12.61 11.77 11.29
CA ARG A 429 12.80 11.03 10.04
C ARG A 429 13.76 9.84 10.22
N GLN A 430 14.85 10.02 10.95
CA GLN A 430 15.75 8.92 11.34
C GLN A 430 15.00 7.84 12.11
N ARG A 431 14.19 8.25 13.13
CA ARG A 431 13.38 7.29 13.88
C ARG A 431 12.39 6.53 13.00
N LEU A 432 11.67 7.21 12.10
CA LEU A 432 10.77 6.56 11.14
C LEU A 432 11.52 5.59 10.22
N THR A 433 12.70 5.99 9.72
CA THR A 433 13.53 5.14 8.86
C THR A 433 14.02 3.89 9.61
N SER A 434 14.39 4.00 10.90
CA SER A 434 14.77 2.83 11.72
C SER A 434 13.60 1.86 11.93
N LEU A 435 12.35 2.30 11.80
CA LEU A 435 11.16 1.45 11.81
C LEU A 435 10.81 0.87 10.42
N ASN A 436 11.72 0.94 9.45
CA ASN A 436 11.47 0.56 8.04
C ASN A 436 10.33 1.34 7.39
N HIS A 437 10.04 2.53 7.90
CA HIS A 437 9.05 3.45 7.35
C HIS A 437 9.68 4.38 6.32
N THR A 438 9.08 4.52 5.14
CA THR A 438 9.64 5.36 4.08
C THR A 438 9.13 6.78 4.16
N CYS A 439 9.99 7.69 4.59
CA CYS A 439 9.66 9.11 4.71
C CYS A 439 9.78 9.88 3.40
N SER A 440 10.72 9.50 2.55
CA SER A 440 11.10 10.24 1.34
C SER A 440 11.69 9.30 0.29
N LEU A 441 11.70 9.73 -0.96
CA LEU A 441 12.45 9.06 -2.05
C LEU A 441 13.96 9.29 -1.94
N SER A 442 14.37 10.37 -1.27
CA SER A 442 15.76 10.60 -0.93
C SER A 442 16.11 9.79 0.31
N SER A 443 17.25 9.11 0.28
CA SER A 443 17.72 8.38 1.46
C SER A 443 17.94 9.34 2.63
N VAL A 444 17.59 8.87 3.81
CA VAL A 444 17.98 9.50 5.07
C VAL A 444 19.22 8.73 5.53
N GLU A 445 20.35 9.40 5.54
CA GLU A 445 21.61 8.80 5.98
C GLU A 445 21.51 8.45 7.46
N ASP A 446 21.82 7.20 7.80
CA ASP A 446 21.82 6.69 9.16
C ASP A 446 23.27 6.63 9.65
N LEU A 447 23.71 7.71 10.28
CA LEU A 447 25.08 7.90 10.73
C LEU A 447 25.45 7.00 11.93
N ASP A 448 24.46 6.45 12.63
CA ASP A 448 24.67 5.59 13.78
C ASP A 448 24.81 4.10 13.39
N ASN A 449 24.53 3.77 12.13
CA ASN A 449 24.64 2.41 11.60
C ASN A 449 26.10 2.05 11.31
N LEU A 450 26.61 1.03 12.00
CA LEU A 450 28.00 0.57 11.90
C LEU A 450 28.27 -0.39 10.72
N ILE A 451 27.24 -0.91 10.06
CA ILE A 451 27.40 -1.89 8.96
C ILE A 451 28.11 -1.31 7.72
N PRO A 452 27.87 -0.06 7.28
CA PRO A 452 28.61 0.51 6.14
C PRO A 452 30.13 0.51 6.28
N ASP A 453 30.64 0.63 7.52
CA ASP A 453 32.06 0.64 7.83
C ASP A 453 32.68 -0.76 7.93
N SER A 454 31.88 -1.81 7.77
CA SER A 454 32.35 -3.21 7.84
C SER A 454 32.69 -3.76 6.44
N LYS A 455 33.46 -4.83 6.42
CA LYS A 455 33.67 -5.68 5.24
C LYS A 455 32.64 -6.80 5.25
N ALA A 456 31.70 -6.78 4.34
CA ALA A 456 30.68 -7.83 4.18
C ALA A 456 31.24 -9.01 3.36
N ILE A 457 30.98 -10.24 3.82
CA ILE A 457 31.39 -11.49 3.18
C ILE A 457 30.18 -12.43 3.14
N PRO A 458 29.70 -12.82 1.96
CA PRO A 458 28.60 -13.76 1.85
C PRO A 458 29.12 -15.20 1.69
N SER A 459 28.31 -16.20 2.05
CA SER A 459 28.56 -17.60 1.72
C SER A 459 28.58 -17.84 0.20
N THR A 460 27.54 -17.35 -0.46
CA THR A 460 27.36 -17.41 -1.93
C THR A 460 26.71 -16.14 -2.43
N THR A 461 26.68 -15.92 -3.75
CA THR A 461 25.98 -14.79 -4.38
C THR A 461 25.45 -15.18 -5.75
N LEU A 462 24.16 -14.92 -5.99
CA LEU A 462 23.53 -15.19 -7.28
C LEU A 462 24.20 -14.40 -8.40
N GLY A 463 24.79 -15.10 -9.37
CA GLY A 463 25.60 -14.53 -10.46
C GLY A 463 24.79 -13.75 -11.52
N GLY A 464 23.48 -13.56 -11.35
CA GLY A 464 22.58 -12.88 -12.28
C GLY A 464 21.51 -13.81 -12.86
N PHE A 465 21.06 -13.53 -14.08
CA PHE A 465 20.04 -14.33 -14.77
C PHE A 465 20.74 -15.45 -15.56
N VAL A 466 20.60 -16.69 -15.08
CA VAL A 466 21.25 -17.87 -15.64
C VAL A 466 20.20 -18.84 -16.19
N ARG A 467 20.63 -19.66 -17.17
CA ARG A 467 19.76 -20.68 -17.76
C ARG A 467 19.31 -21.69 -16.73
N LYS A 468 18.03 -21.69 -16.45
CA LYS A 468 17.36 -22.75 -15.68
C LYS A 468 16.26 -23.31 -16.54
N CYS A 469 16.23 -24.65 -16.69
CA CYS A 469 15.13 -25.29 -17.39
C CYS A 469 13.82 -24.96 -16.66
N PRO A 470 12.82 -24.39 -17.33
CA PRO A 470 11.51 -24.13 -16.74
C PRO A 470 10.85 -25.44 -16.32
N ALA A 471 9.95 -25.36 -15.36
CA ALA A 471 9.16 -26.52 -14.94
C ALA A 471 8.30 -27.06 -16.10
N GLU A 472 8.00 -28.36 -16.06
CA GLU A 472 7.40 -29.20 -17.11
C GLU A 472 6.04 -28.75 -17.69
N LYS A 473 5.42 -27.68 -17.18
CA LYS A 473 4.17 -27.14 -17.72
C LYS A 473 4.36 -25.73 -18.22
N PRO A 474 4.19 -25.51 -19.55
CA PRO A 474 4.24 -24.17 -20.11
C PRO A 474 3.11 -23.31 -19.53
N SER A 475 3.44 -22.16 -18.98
CA SER A 475 2.46 -21.09 -18.85
C SER A 475 2.42 -20.39 -20.19
N PHE A 476 1.27 -20.47 -20.86
CA PHE A 476 1.09 -19.94 -22.20
C PHE A 476 1.16 -18.41 -22.20
N TYR A 477 2.17 -17.88 -22.87
CA TYR A 477 2.28 -16.46 -23.20
C TYR A 477 2.26 -16.31 -24.72
N GLN A 478 1.08 -16.09 -25.27
CA GLN A 478 0.84 -15.92 -26.70
C GLN A 478 0.57 -14.45 -27.08
N ARG A 479 0.79 -13.51 -26.17
CA ARG A 479 0.46 -12.08 -26.39
C ARG A 479 1.70 -11.23 -26.26
N GLU A 480 1.66 -10.04 -26.83
CA GLU A 480 2.64 -8.99 -26.60
C GLU A 480 2.96 -8.84 -25.13
N GLY A 481 4.21 -8.68 -24.81
CA GLY A 481 4.66 -8.55 -23.44
C GLY A 481 6.02 -7.89 -23.32
N LEU A 482 6.29 -7.46 -22.10
CA LEU A 482 7.56 -6.84 -21.71
C LEU A 482 8.21 -7.68 -20.63
N ILE A 483 9.46 -8.07 -20.82
CA ILE A 483 10.28 -8.68 -19.78
C ILE A 483 11.11 -7.57 -19.16
N GLN A 484 10.82 -7.19 -17.91
CA GLN A 484 11.62 -6.25 -17.14
C GLN A 484 12.78 -6.96 -16.48
N PHE A 485 13.97 -6.36 -16.51
CA PHE A 485 15.16 -6.85 -15.81
C PHE A 485 16.12 -5.70 -15.52
N PRO A 486 16.97 -5.80 -14.47
CA PRO A 486 17.98 -4.80 -14.16
C PRO A 486 19.25 -4.97 -14.99
N VAL A 487 19.85 -3.86 -15.41
CA VAL A 487 21.09 -3.80 -16.18
C VAL A 487 22.11 -2.90 -15.50
N VAL A 488 23.35 -3.41 -15.35
CA VAL A 488 24.51 -2.68 -14.82
C VAL A 488 25.70 -2.66 -15.77
N SER A 489 25.68 -3.49 -16.82
CA SER A 489 26.68 -3.49 -17.88
C SER A 489 26.53 -2.30 -18.84
N ALA A 490 27.56 -2.00 -19.61
CA ALA A 490 27.53 -0.95 -20.63
C ALA A 490 26.82 -1.39 -21.93
N SER A 491 26.59 -2.69 -22.11
CA SER A 491 25.89 -3.26 -23.26
C SER A 491 25.09 -4.48 -22.88
N ILE A 492 24.10 -4.80 -23.71
CA ILE A 492 23.42 -6.10 -23.77
C ILE A 492 23.68 -6.65 -25.15
N ASP A 493 24.53 -7.66 -25.20
CA ASP A 493 24.97 -8.26 -26.49
C ASP A 493 23.98 -9.30 -26.96
N GLU A 494 23.56 -10.18 -26.04
CA GLU A 494 22.70 -11.31 -26.32
C GLU A 494 21.73 -11.57 -25.17
N ILE A 495 20.55 -12.07 -25.51
CA ILE A 495 19.63 -12.70 -24.58
C ILE A 495 19.29 -14.10 -25.02
N TYR A 496 18.93 -14.94 -24.08
CA TYR A 496 18.43 -16.27 -24.33
C TYR A 496 17.07 -16.44 -23.68
N LEU A 497 16.09 -16.88 -24.49
CA LEU A 497 14.73 -17.15 -24.05
C LEU A 497 14.38 -18.62 -24.24
N TYR A 498 13.70 -19.22 -23.27
CA TYR A 498 13.24 -20.59 -23.40
C TYR A 498 11.86 -20.60 -24.03
N LEU A 499 11.80 -21.14 -25.27
CA LEU A 499 10.60 -21.09 -26.11
C LEU A 499 10.48 -22.29 -27.02
N GLU A 500 9.29 -22.50 -27.58
CA GLU A 500 9.02 -23.41 -28.69
C GLU A 500 8.22 -22.70 -29.79
N ALA A 501 8.27 -23.21 -31.00
CA ALA A 501 7.47 -22.70 -32.10
C ALA A 501 6.82 -23.85 -32.90
N GLU A 502 5.52 -23.69 -33.17
CA GLU A 502 4.75 -24.70 -33.93
C GLU A 502 5.13 -24.73 -35.42
N GLN A 503 5.60 -23.61 -35.93
CA GLN A 503 6.07 -23.47 -37.33
C GLN A 503 7.10 -22.35 -37.43
N ASP A 504 7.88 -22.36 -38.52
CA ASP A 504 8.86 -21.30 -38.81
C ASP A 504 8.14 -19.93 -38.78
N CYS A 505 8.70 -18.99 -38.05
CA CYS A 505 8.13 -17.67 -37.92
C CYS A 505 9.21 -16.61 -37.61
N GLN A 506 8.81 -15.36 -37.69
CA GLN A 506 9.67 -14.23 -37.29
C GLN A 506 9.04 -13.49 -36.10
N VAL A 507 9.88 -13.11 -35.14
CA VAL A 507 9.53 -12.32 -33.97
C VAL A 507 10.48 -11.13 -33.89
N GLU A 508 9.93 -9.93 -33.75
CA GLU A 508 10.72 -8.74 -33.48
C GLU A 508 10.95 -8.63 -31.98
N PHE A 509 12.20 -8.47 -31.55
CA PHE A 509 12.62 -8.19 -30.19
C PHE A 509 13.23 -6.80 -30.12
N ARG A 510 12.85 -6.03 -29.11
CA ARG A 510 13.32 -4.68 -28.88
C ARG A 510 13.85 -4.52 -27.46
N LEU A 511 15.07 -4.01 -27.31
CA LEU A 511 15.62 -3.61 -26.02
C LEU A 511 15.24 -2.17 -25.75
N LEU A 512 14.53 -1.93 -24.65
CA LEU A 512 14.09 -0.60 -24.24
C LEU A 512 14.76 -0.23 -22.90
N GLU A 513 15.20 1.00 -22.76
CA GLU A 513 15.55 1.55 -21.43
C GLU A 513 14.30 2.06 -20.71
N CYS A 514 14.36 2.32 -19.41
CA CYS A 514 13.25 2.93 -18.70
C CYS A 514 13.12 4.43 -19.02
N SER A 515 11.90 4.97 -18.95
CA SER A 515 11.61 6.38 -19.23
C SER A 515 12.28 7.36 -18.24
N SER A 516 12.52 6.92 -17.00
CA SER A 516 13.31 7.65 -15.99
C SER A 516 14.02 6.68 -15.06
N SER A 517 14.98 7.16 -14.27
CA SER A 517 15.78 6.32 -13.38
C SER A 517 14.97 5.53 -12.34
N ILE A 518 13.79 5.99 -11.98
CA ILE A 518 12.93 5.39 -10.96
C ILE A 518 11.65 4.78 -11.52
N SER A 519 11.37 4.98 -12.80
CA SER A 519 10.16 4.48 -13.47
C SER A 519 10.32 3.03 -13.88
N THR A 520 9.25 2.27 -13.81
CA THR A 520 9.12 0.95 -14.46
C THR A 520 8.38 1.04 -15.79
N ILE A 521 8.38 2.21 -16.42
CA ILE A 521 7.79 2.45 -17.74
C ILE A 521 8.89 2.37 -18.79
N PRO A 522 8.71 1.60 -19.88
CA PRO A 522 9.60 1.62 -21.01
C PRO A 522 9.73 3.02 -21.62
N GLY A 523 10.93 3.36 -22.01
CA GLY A 523 11.30 4.61 -22.67
C GLY A 523 11.81 4.39 -24.09
N SER A 524 13.03 4.88 -24.39
CA SER A 524 13.61 4.78 -25.73
C SER A 524 14.09 3.36 -26.08
N CYS A 525 13.94 3.03 -27.35
CA CYS A 525 14.48 1.79 -27.93
C CYS A 525 15.99 1.95 -28.15
N LEU A 526 16.77 1.04 -27.55
CA LEU A 526 18.22 1.01 -27.66
C LEU A 526 18.69 0.12 -28.82
N ALA A 527 17.97 -0.98 -29.05
CA ALA A 527 18.26 -1.93 -30.13
C ALA A 527 17.00 -2.69 -30.51
N SER A 528 16.94 -3.17 -31.76
CA SER A 528 15.90 -4.09 -32.22
C SER A 528 16.49 -5.13 -33.14
N CYS A 529 15.93 -6.33 -33.12
CA CYS A 529 16.27 -7.37 -34.08
C CYS A 529 15.01 -8.16 -34.51
N LEU A 530 14.96 -8.57 -35.77
CA LEU A 530 13.95 -9.48 -36.27
C LEU A 530 14.60 -10.90 -36.32
N GLN A 531 14.18 -11.75 -35.38
CA GLN A 531 14.71 -13.09 -35.19
C GLN A 531 13.85 -14.10 -35.93
N GLU A 532 14.48 -14.94 -36.74
CA GLU A 532 13.83 -16.12 -37.31
C GLU A 532 13.85 -17.26 -36.29
N ILE A 533 12.66 -17.72 -35.91
CA ILE A 533 12.45 -18.82 -34.98
C ILE A 533 12.02 -20.05 -35.79
N LYS A 534 12.83 -21.10 -35.76
CA LYS A 534 12.53 -22.36 -36.46
C LYS A 534 11.50 -23.17 -35.65
N ALA A 535 10.64 -23.88 -36.39
CA ALA A 535 9.73 -24.85 -35.80
C ALA A 535 10.49 -25.88 -34.95
N GLY A 536 9.93 -26.25 -33.82
CA GLY A 536 10.53 -27.26 -32.93
C GLY A 536 10.08 -27.11 -31.50
N GLY A 537 10.37 -28.14 -30.71
CA GLY A 537 10.04 -28.18 -29.28
C GLY A 537 10.82 -27.20 -28.41
N PRO A 538 10.59 -27.26 -27.10
CA PRO A 538 11.18 -26.33 -26.14
C PRO A 538 12.70 -26.30 -26.17
N ARG A 539 13.29 -25.12 -26.31
CA ARG A 539 14.73 -24.89 -26.32
C ARG A 539 15.10 -23.48 -25.91
N TRP A 540 16.36 -23.29 -25.56
CA TRP A 540 16.95 -21.95 -25.41
C TRP A 540 17.25 -21.38 -26.80
N GLU A 541 16.57 -20.28 -27.13
CA GLU A 541 16.79 -19.54 -28.39
C GLU A 541 17.67 -18.34 -28.10
N LYS A 542 18.73 -18.18 -28.89
CA LYS A 542 19.66 -17.06 -28.79
C LYS A 542 19.16 -15.90 -29.64
N ILE A 543 19.13 -14.72 -29.07
CA ILE A 543 18.71 -13.46 -29.72
C ILE A 543 19.85 -12.44 -29.54
N SER A 544 20.46 -12.02 -30.66
CA SER A 544 21.56 -11.06 -30.68
C SER A 544 21.01 -9.65 -30.80
N LEU A 545 21.18 -8.83 -29.76
CA LEU A 545 20.65 -7.46 -29.69
C LEU A 545 21.73 -6.40 -29.94
N ASN A 546 22.95 -6.60 -29.42
CA ASN A 546 24.10 -5.68 -29.51
C ASN A 546 23.73 -4.24 -29.11
N GLY A 547 22.90 -4.09 -28.08
CA GLY A 547 22.38 -2.82 -27.60
C GLY A 547 23.33 -2.12 -26.64
N GLN A 548 23.64 -0.84 -26.89
CA GLN A 548 24.38 -0.02 -25.97
C GLN A 548 23.47 0.50 -24.87
N VAL A 549 23.91 0.46 -23.62
CA VAL A 549 23.16 0.86 -22.44
C VAL A 549 23.60 2.25 -22.01
N ASN A 550 22.67 3.22 -22.05
CA ASN A 550 22.95 4.62 -21.68
C ASN A 550 22.92 4.85 -20.17
N ARG A 551 22.04 4.11 -19.47
CA ARG A 551 21.84 4.24 -18.02
C ARG A 551 21.73 2.88 -17.36
N LYS A 552 22.34 2.71 -16.20
CA LYS A 552 22.09 1.55 -15.34
C LYS A 552 20.66 1.63 -14.77
N GLY A 553 20.03 0.49 -14.57
CA GLY A 553 18.68 0.40 -14.02
C GLY A 553 17.77 -0.56 -14.77
N TRP A 554 16.46 -0.33 -14.68
CA TRP A 554 15.48 -1.18 -15.34
C TRP A 554 15.53 -1.06 -16.85
N HIS A 555 15.53 -2.21 -17.52
CA HIS A 555 15.40 -2.34 -18.95
C HIS A 555 14.32 -3.36 -19.28
N PHE A 556 13.88 -3.34 -20.52
CA PHE A 556 12.78 -4.20 -20.97
C PHE A 556 13.16 -4.86 -22.29
N ILE A 557 12.78 -6.13 -22.42
CA ILE A 557 12.66 -6.80 -23.72
C ILE A 557 11.19 -6.79 -24.10
N GLU A 558 10.86 -6.08 -25.16
CA GLU A 558 9.56 -6.12 -25.81
C GLU A 558 9.62 -7.14 -26.95
N PHE A 559 8.57 -7.91 -27.12
CA PHE A 559 8.43 -8.81 -28.26
C PHE A 559 7.04 -8.71 -28.87
N THR A 560 7.00 -8.78 -30.22
CA THR A 560 5.75 -8.71 -30.97
C THR A 560 4.94 -9.98 -30.78
N ASN A 561 3.61 -9.83 -30.81
CA ASN A 561 2.68 -10.94 -30.71
C ASN A 561 2.89 -11.93 -31.87
N ASN A 562 3.12 -13.19 -31.53
CA ASN A 562 3.14 -14.27 -32.50
C ASN A 562 2.49 -15.52 -31.89
N GLU A 563 1.28 -15.85 -32.34
CA GLU A 563 0.49 -16.99 -31.84
C GLU A 563 1.17 -18.35 -32.05
N LYS A 564 2.22 -18.40 -32.88
CA LYS A 564 2.99 -19.61 -33.19
C LYS A 564 4.13 -19.89 -32.21
N VAL A 565 4.45 -18.93 -31.32
CA VAL A 565 5.53 -19.03 -30.34
C VAL A 565 4.97 -19.11 -28.94
N ILE A 566 5.47 -20.05 -28.18
CA ILE A 566 5.14 -20.27 -26.78
C ILE A 566 6.38 -19.98 -25.95
N PHE A 567 6.30 -19.01 -25.04
CA PHE A 567 7.36 -18.72 -24.08
C PHE A 567 7.10 -19.45 -22.78
N TYR A 568 8.16 -19.95 -22.17
CA TYR A 568 8.10 -20.70 -20.93
C TYR A 568 8.36 -19.83 -19.71
N GLU A 569 7.59 -20.06 -18.66
CA GLU A 569 7.67 -19.34 -17.40
C GLU A 569 8.78 -19.89 -16.50
N GLN A 570 9.61 -19.01 -15.98
CA GLN A 570 10.49 -19.27 -14.84
C GLN A 570 9.74 -18.97 -13.56
N LYS A 571 9.46 -20.01 -12.77
CA LYS A 571 8.91 -19.84 -11.42
C LYS A 571 10.00 -19.31 -10.49
N ASN A 572 9.57 -18.57 -9.45
CA ASN A 572 10.47 -18.01 -8.45
C ASN A 572 11.56 -17.12 -9.08
N ALA A 573 11.17 -16.30 -10.06
CA ALA A 573 12.09 -15.34 -10.66
C ALA A 573 12.74 -14.45 -9.58
N PRO A 574 14.04 -14.12 -9.68
CA PRO A 574 14.67 -13.22 -8.71
C PRO A 574 14.07 -11.82 -8.79
N VAL A 575 14.16 -11.07 -7.68
CA VAL A 575 13.65 -9.70 -7.59
C VAL A 575 14.21 -8.86 -8.74
N GLY A 576 13.33 -8.19 -9.48
CA GLY A 576 13.69 -7.37 -10.64
C GLY A 576 13.41 -8.03 -11.98
N LEU A 577 13.26 -9.35 -12.04
CA LEU A 577 12.84 -10.05 -13.25
C LEU A 577 11.32 -10.22 -13.25
N LEU A 578 10.63 -9.44 -14.07
CA LEU A 578 9.17 -9.43 -14.17
C LEU A 578 8.70 -9.58 -15.61
N PHE A 579 7.56 -10.20 -15.78
CA PHE A 579 6.84 -10.21 -17.05
C PHE A 579 5.60 -9.34 -16.97
N HIS A 580 5.49 -8.36 -17.85
CA HIS A 580 4.35 -7.47 -18.00
C HIS A 580 3.55 -7.89 -19.23
N GLN A 581 2.32 -8.31 -19.04
CA GLN A 581 1.44 -8.69 -20.13
C GLN A 581 0.65 -7.49 -20.60
N SER A 582 0.54 -7.28 -21.92
CA SER A 582 -0.39 -6.32 -22.50
C SER A 582 -1.82 -6.68 -22.12
N ILE A 583 -2.52 -5.74 -21.52
CA ILE A 583 -3.95 -5.80 -21.36
C ILE A 583 -4.48 -5.17 -22.63
N GLN A 584 -5.18 -5.92 -23.49
CA GLN A 584 -5.85 -5.33 -24.66
C GLN A 584 -6.65 -4.11 -24.18
N ALA A 585 -6.22 -2.94 -24.62
CA ALA A 585 -6.85 -1.70 -24.29
C ALA A 585 -8.30 -1.70 -24.79
N SER A 586 -9.21 -1.86 -23.86
CA SER A 586 -10.45 -1.14 -24.02
C SER A 586 -10.04 0.35 -24.00
N LYS A 587 -10.39 1.12 -25.01
CA LYS A 587 -10.10 2.54 -25.24
C LYS A 587 -10.18 3.43 -23.99
N SER A 588 -9.46 3.09 -22.94
CA SER A 588 -9.31 3.86 -21.70
C SER A 588 -8.24 4.91 -21.98
N GLY A 589 -8.59 6.17 -21.82
CA GLY A 589 -7.79 7.31 -22.20
C GLY A 589 -6.51 7.51 -21.39
N PHE A 590 -5.69 6.49 -21.26
CA PHE A 590 -4.34 6.65 -20.71
C PHE A 590 -3.45 7.34 -21.76
N LEU A 591 -2.82 8.42 -21.34
CA LEU A 591 -1.91 9.21 -22.17
C LEU A 591 -0.58 8.51 -22.48
N ASN A 592 -0.30 7.35 -21.87
CA ASN A 592 0.93 6.61 -22.06
C ASN A 592 0.65 5.21 -22.66
N PRO A 593 1.21 4.85 -23.82
CA PRO A 593 1.00 3.56 -24.46
C PRO A 593 1.43 2.36 -23.61
N TYR A 594 2.36 2.56 -22.66
CA TYR A 594 2.83 1.48 -21.78
C TYR A 594 2.06 1.38 -20.45
N SER A 595 1.11 2.26 -20.17
CA SER A 595 0.22 2.14 -18.99
C SER A 595 -0.71 0.93 -19.07
N GLU A 596 -0.77 0.29 -20.22
CA GLU A 596 -1.56 -0.91 -20.50
C GLU A 596 -0.86 -2.22 -20.12
N TYR A 597 0.42 -2.14 -19.76
CA TYR A 597 1.18 -3.31 -19.35
C TYR A 597 1.16 -3.47 -17.83
N LEU A 598 0.62 -4.56 -17.35
CA LEU A 598 0.62 -4.90 -15.93
C LEU A 598 1.56 -6.07 -15.64
N PRO A 599 2.30 -6.04 -14.52
CA PRO A 599 3.09 -7.18 -14.11
C PRO A 599 2.18 -8.39 -13.89
N LYS A 600 2.51 -9.50 -14.53
CA LYS A 600 1.82 -10.76 -14.31
C LYS A 600 2.31 -11.35 -13.01
N LEU A 601 1.44 -11.36 -12.04
CA LEU A 601 1.70 -11.96 -10.74
C LEU A 601 1.46 -13.48 -10.83
N SER A 602 2.34 -14.24 -10.21
CA SER A 602 2.09 -15.67 -10.00
C SER A 602 0.76 -15.88 -9.27
N ARG A 603 0.09 -17.00 -9.55
CA ARG A 603 -1.10 -17.42 -8.76
C ARG A 603 -0.76 -17.71 -7.30
N SER A 604 0.53 -17.92 -7.01
CA SER A 604 1.04 -18.08 -5.65
C SER A 604 1.57 -16.74 -5.15
N PRO A 605 1.12 -16.30 -3.97
CA PRO A 605 1.55 -15.04 -3.38
C PRO A 605 3.05 -15.03 -3.07
N GLY A 606 3.65 -13.86 -3.20
CA GLY A 606 5.05 -13.65 -2.87
C GLY A 606 6.06 -14.27 -3.85
N LEU A 607 5.60 -14.78 -4.99
CA LEU A 607 6.47 -15.29 -6.03
C LEU A 607 6.27 -14.46 -7.30
N SER A 608 7.34 -13.86 -7.78
CA SER A 608 7.35 -13.29 -9.13
C SER A 608 7.45 -14.42 -10.16
N SER A 609 6.71 -14.29 -11.23
CA SER A 609 6.90 -15.14 -12.39
C SER A 609 7.35 -14.28 -13.58
N SER A 610 8.26 -14.81 -14.37
CA SER A 610 8.73 -14.17 -15.59
C SER A 610 8.95 -15.21 -16.68
N ILE A 611 9.19 -14.76 -17.88
CA ILE A 611 9.71 -15.62 -18.94
C ILE A 611 11.14 -16.04 -18.57
N ALA A 612 11.49 -17.30 -18.80
CA ALA A 612 12.83 -17.81 -18.56
C ALA A 612 13.83 -17.05 -19.43
N LEU A 613 14.74 -16.33 -18.80
CA LEU A 613 15.67 -15.37 -19.41
C LEU A 613 17.09 -15.60 -18.91
N GLU A 614 18.07 -15.59 -19.83
CA GLU A 614 19.48 -15.35 -19.55
C GLU A 614 19.93 -14.11 -20.33
N VAL A 615 20.81 -13.32 -19.76
CA VAL A 615 21.31 -12.06 -20.35
C VAL A 615 22.84 -12.10 -20.41
N SER A 616 23.42 -11.71 -21.55
CA SER A 616 24.84 -11.58 -21.73
C SER A 616 25.21 -10.12 -22.11
N PRO A 617 26.19 -9.52 -21.42
CA PRO A 617 26.94 -10.05 -20.28
C PRO A 617 26.10 -10.26 -19.03
N HIS A 618 26.52 -11.17 -18.14
CA HIS A 618 25.83 -11.43 -16.89
C HIS A 618 25.70 -10.17 -16.02
N GLN A 619 24.51 -9.92 -15.52
CA GLN A 619 24.18 -8.76 -14.69
C GLN A 619 24.42 -9.09 -13.21
N LYS A 620 25.55 -8.67 -12.65
CA LYS A 620 25.89 -8.87 -11.23
C LYS A 620 25.21 -7.83 -10.35
N VAL A 621 23.90 -7.96 -10.16
CA VAL A 621 23.07 -6.97 -9.45
C VAL A 621 22.74 -7.35 -8.00
N TYR A 622 23.04 -8.58 -7.57
CA TYR A 622 22.69 -9.12 -6.26
C TYR A 622 23.90 -9.20 -5.30
N ASP A 623 24.82 -8.26 -5.44
CA ASP A 623 26.07 -8.21 -4.66
C ASP A 623 25.80 -8.01 -3.16
N VAL A 624 26.66 -8.58 -2.31
CA VAL A 624 26.58 -8.43 -0.85
C VAL A 624 26.67 -6.98 -0.39
N LYS A 625 27.34 -6.10 -1.14
CA LYS A 625 27.39 -4.67 -0.84
C LYS A 625 26.02 -3.99 -0.78
N ASN A 626 25.03 -4.60 -1.41
CA ASN A 626 23.66 -4.07 -1.36
C ASN A 626 23.08 -4.08 0.06
N VAL A 627 23.49 -5.01 0.94
CA VAL A 627 22.98 -5.03 2.32
C VAL A 627 23.58 -3.95 3.23
N GLN A 628 24.63 -3.25 2.77
CA GLN A 628 25.32 -2.19 3.48
C GLN A 628 24.84 -0.79 3.09
N ASN A 629 23.98 -0.68 2.07
CA ASN A 629 23.44 0.60 1.62
C ASN A 629 22.17 0.98 2.42
N ASP A 630 21.65 2.17 2.17
CA ASP A 630 20.45 2.72 2.81
C ASP A 630 19.13 2.29 2.17
N LYS A 631 19.15 1.31 1.27
CA LYS A 631 17.97 0.87 0.50
C LYS A 631 17.33 -0.36 1.13
N THR A 632 16.07 -0.24 1.47
CA THR A 632 15.27 -1.35 2.03
C THR A 632 14.38 -2.04 1.00
N ARG A 633 14.49 -1.63 -0.28
CA ARG A 633 13.69 -2.15 -1.38
C ARG A 633 14.33 -1.82 -2.73
N PRO A 634 13.84 -2.41 -3.84
CA PRO A 634 14.22 -1.99 -5.17
C PRO A 634 13.83 -0.53 -5.47
N ASP A 635 14.70 0.18 -6.16
CA ASP A 635 14.41 1.50 -6.76
C ASP A 635 14.67 1.46 -8.28
N HIS A 636 15.83 1.89 -8.74
CA HIS A 636 16.30 1.71 -10.12
C HIS A 636 17.07 0.40 -10.32
N LEU A 637 17.44 -0.28 -9.25
CA LEU A 637 18.10 -1.59 -9.18
C LEU A 637 17.44 -2.43 -8.07
N PRO A 638 17.69 -3.75 -8.03
CA PRO A 638 17.13 -4.63 -7.01
C PRO A 638 17.53 -4.30 -5.58
N ASN A 639 18.72 -3.75 -5.34
CA ASN A 639 19.24 -3.30 -4.04
C ASN A 639 19.22 -4.33 -2.91
N LEU A 640 19.40 -5.61 -3.23
CA LEU A 640 19.48 -6.67 -2.21
C LEU A 640 20.58 -7.67 -2.57
N TRP A 641 21.03 -8.39 -1.56
CA TRP A 641 21.80 -9.60 -1.76
C TRP A 641 20.88 -10.80 -1.92
N ILE A 642 21.24 -11.69 -2.86
CA ILE A 642 20.58 -12.98 -3.06
C ILE A 642 21.66 -14.05 -3.08
N SER A 643 21.50 -15.11 -2.27
CA SER A 643 22.38 -16.29 -2.32
C SER A 643 22.16 -17.09 -3.61
N GLU A 644 23.10 -17.94 -3.97
CA GLU A 644 22.85 -18.92 -5.03
C GLU A 644 21.67 -19.82 -4.68
N GLU A 645 20.94 -20.23 -5.68
CA GLU A 645 19.85 -21.18 -5.54
C GLU A 645 20.41 -22.61 -5.65
N THR A 646 20.35 -23.33 -4.56
CA THR A 646 20.83 -24.71 -4.50
C THR A 646 19.68 -25.63 -4.14
N ASP A 647 19.64 -26.83 -4.76
CA ASP A 647 18.51 -27.74 -4.58
C ASP A 647 18.31 -28.24 -3.14
N PHE A 648 19.30 -28.10 -2.23
CA PHE A 648 19.22 -28.65 -0.87
C PHE A 648 20.13 -27.99 0.19
N ARG A 649 20.67 -26.78 0.01
CA ARG A 649 21.67 -26.27 0.94
C ARG A 649 21.31 -24.94 1.59
N PHE A 650 20.70 -24.98 2.71
CA PHE A 650 20.96 -24.08 3.82
C PHE A 650 21.94 -24.81 4.80
N PRO A 651 22.76 -24.11 5.59
CA PRO A 651 22.71 -22.65 5.83
C PRO A 651 23.42 -21.82 4.75
N GLU A 652 22.97 -20.58 4.61
CA GLU A 652 23.65 -19.47 3.97
C GLU A 652 24.03 -18.45 5.03
N TYR A 653 25.10 -17.69 4.86
CA TYR A 653 25.53 -16.72 5.87
C TYR A 653 26.01 -15.41 5.27
N LEU A 654 25.91 -14.36 6.09
CA LEU A 654 26.49 -13.04 5.89
C LEU A 654 27.38 -12.70 7.08
N GLU A 655 28.68 -12.48 6.84
CA GLU A 655 29.60 -11.99 7.83
C GLU A 655 29.90 -10.50 7.62
N PHE A 656 30.08 -9.77 8.72
CA PHE A 656 30.46 -8.34 8.72
C PHE A 656 31.65 -8.16 9.64
N HIS A 657 32.80 -7.71 9.10
CA HIS A 657 34.06 -7.58 9.81
C HIS A 657 34.49 -6.12 9.89
N TRP A 658 34.78 -5.64 11.08
CA TRP A 658 35.33 -4.30 11.33
C TRP A 658 36.84 -4.35 11.56
N GLU A 659 37.57 -3.32 11.10
CA GLU A 659 39.02 -3.20 11.33
C GLU A 659 39.33 -3.04 12.82
N GLN A 660 38.48 -2.32 13.55
CA GLN A 660 38.58 -2.13 14.99
C GLN A 660 37.38 -2.74 15.71
N PRO A 661 37.53 -3.20 16.97
CA PRO A 661 36.38 -3.66 17.73
C PRO A 661 35.34 -2.57 17.90
N VAL A 662 34.07 -2.93 17.72
CA VAL A 662 32.90 -2.07 17.93
C VAL A 662 32.05 -2.59 19.10
N ASP A 663 31.38 -1.69 19.79
CA ASP A 663 30.38 -2.04 20.79
C ASP A 663 29.02 -2.13 20.09
N LEU A 664 28.31 -3.26 20.27
CA LEU A 664 27.00 -3.50 19.66
C LEU A 664 25.95 -3.81 20.71
N SER A 665 24.79 -3.19 20.62
CA SER A 665 23.62 -3.43 21.46
C SER A 665 22.34 -3.73 20.67
N ALA A 666 22.33 -3.49 19.35
CA ALA A 666 21.18 -3.81 18.50
C ALA A 666 21.59 -4.20 17.08
N ILE A 667 20.79 -5.09 16.47
CA ILE A 667 20.90 -5.48 15.06
C ILE A 667 19.50 -5.47 14.45
N GLU A 668 19.39 -4.88 13.26
CA GLU A 668 18.17 -4.84 12.46
C GLU A 668 18.42 -5.48 11.09
N ILE A 669 17.42 -6.24 10.60
CA ILE A 669 17.53 -6.94 9.32
C ILE A 669 16.25 -6.73 8.53
N VAL A 670 16.40 -6.26 7.29
CA VAL A 670 15.30 -6.15 6.31
C VAL A 670 15.38 -7.31 5.33
N TRP A 671 14.47 -8.25 5.48
CA TRP A 671 14.32 -9.42 4.63
C TRP A 671 13.49 -9.08 3.39
N ASP A 672 13.68 -9.82 2.31
CA ASP A 672 12.73 -9.72 1.20
C ASP A 672 11.39 -10.36 1.57
N SER A 673 10.35 -9.57 1.56
CA SER A 673 8.98 -10.01 1.82
C SER A 673 8.12 -10.10 0.56
N THR A 674 8.62 -9.66 -0.61
CA THR A 674 7.87 -9.57 -1.90
C THR A 674 6.46 -8.98 -1.76
N LEU A 675 6.27 -8.09 -0.78
CA LEU A 675 4.98 -7.46 -0.48
C LEU A 675 4.56 -6.39 -1.49
N GLU A 676 5.43 -6.05 -2.46
CA GLU A 676 5.16 -5.08 -3.52
C GLU A 676 3.88 -5.42 -4.28
N PHE A 677 3.64 -6.71 -4.46
CA PHE A 677 2.55 -7.25 -5.28
C PHE A 677 1.34 -7.72 -4.48
N LEU A 678 1.35 -7.55 -3.15
CA LEU A 678 0.43 -8.25 -2.25
C LEU A 678 -0.57 -7.38 -1.51
N PHE A 679 -0.97 -6.26 -2.01
CA PHE A 679 -2.22 -5.71 -1.49
C PHE A 679 -3.31 -5.99 -2.54
N PRO A 680 -4.00 -7.14 -2.49
CA PRO A 680 -5.13 -7.32 -3.36
C PRO A 680 -6.13 -6.22 -3.04
N SER A 681 -6.58 -5.52 -4.06
CA SER A 681 -7.72 -4.61 -3.97
C SER A 681 -8.97 -5.29 -3.37
N ARG A 682 -8.92 -6.61 -3.24
CA ARG A 682 -10.02 -7.48 -2.80
C ARG A 682 -9.45 -8.60 -1.95
N PRO A 683 -10.11 -8.95 -0.84
CA PRO A 683 -9.75 -10.14 -0.09
C PRO A 683 -9.73 -11.37 -1.00
N ARG A 684 -8.67 -12.17 -0.89
CA ARG A 684 -8.51 -13.44 -1.63
C ARG A 684 -8.10 -14.51 -0.66
N SER A 685 -8.58 -15.73 -0.88
CA SER A 685 -8.05 -16.90 -0.20
C SER A 685 -6.73 -17.30 -0.82
N PHE A 686 -5.76 -17.62 0.01
CA PHE A 686 -4.46 -18.10 -0.42
C PHE A 686 -4.18 -19.47 0.17
N THR A 687 -3.58 -20.34 -0.62
CA THR A 687 -3.20 -21.69 -0.17
C THR A 687 -1.93 -21.67 0.67
N GLN A 688 -1.11 -20.66 0.50
CA GLN A 688 0.16 -20.48 1.23
C GLN A 688 0.00 -19.39 2.28
N VAL A 689 0.36 -19.69 3.52
CA VAL A 689 0.05 -18.88 4.70
C VAL A 689 1.11 -17.80 4.96
N ILE A 690 2.36 -18.02 4.52
CA ILE A 690 3.48 -17.09 4.73
C ILE A 690 4.25 -16.95 3.42
N LEU A 691 4.80 -15.76 3.19
CA LEU A 691 5.51 -15.43 1.97
C LEU A 691 6.80 -16.26 1.83
N PRO A 692 7.00 -16.94 0.70
CA PRO A 692 8.09 -17.91 0.53
C PRO A 692 9.49 -17.31 0.63
N SER A 693 9.65 -16.02 0.31
CA SER A 693 10.93 -15.29 0.34
C SER A 693 11.38 -14.92 1.75
N ILE A 694 10.47 -14.82 2.71
CA ILE A 694 10.82 -14.46 4.09
C ILE A 694 11.71 -15.55 4.70
N VAL A 695 12.81 -15.10 5.29
CA VAL A 695 13.69 -15.98 6.09
C VAL A 695 12.93 -16.43 7.33
N LYS A 696 12.83 -17.75 7.52
CA LYS A 696 12.06 -18.39 8.58
C LYS A 696 12.88 -18.61 9.85
N ASP A 697 14.03 -19.24 9.70
CA ASP A 697 14.87 -19.64 10.80
C ASP A 697 16.28 -19.09 10.56
N TYR A 698 16.85 -18.41 11.55
CA TYR A 698 18.19 -17.85 11.49
C TYR A 698 18.82 -17.69 12.86
N LYS A 699 20.15 -17.52 12.89
CA LYS A 699 20.92 -17.24 14.10
C LYS A 699 21.86 -16.07 13.84
N ILE A 700 22.21 -15.37 14.90
CA ILE A 700 23.22 -14.31 14.88
C ILE A 700 24.31 -14.69 15.86
N TYR A 701 25.55 -14.59 15.43
CA TYR A 701 26.75 -14.82 16.22
C TYR A 701 27.60 -13.55 16.24
N PHE A 702 28.39 -13.40 17.25
CA PHE A 702 29.46 -12.39 17.34
C PHE A 702 30.79 -13.05 17.59
N MET A 703 31.87 -12.40 17.16
CA MET A 703 33.22 -12.87 17.40
C MET A 703 33.75 -12.27 18.73
N ASN A 704 34.04 -13.12 19.71
CA ASN A 704 34.57 -12.68 20.98
C ASN A 704 36.02 -12.18 20.86
N GLU A 705 36.60 -11.64 21.93
CA GLU A 705 37.95 -11.08 21.96
C GLU A 705 39.06 -12.11 21.66
N VAL A 706 38.78 -13.40 21.85
CA VAL A 706 39.72 -14.51 21.57
C VAL A 706 39.61 -14.99 20.10
N GLY A 707 38.62 -14.51 19.36
CA GLY A 707 38.42 -14.86 17.96
C GLY A 707 37.50 -16.08 17.74
N HIS A 708 36.71 -16.47 18.75
CA HIS A 708 35.70 -17.51 18.61
C HIS A 708 34.30 -16.94 18.39
N TRP A 709 33.51 -17.61 17.54
CA TRP A 709 32.10 -17.32 17.33
C TRP A 709 31.26 -17.72 18.55
N GLU A 710 30.53 -16.80 19.13
CA GLU A 710 29.56 -17.02 20.19
C GLU A 710 28.15 -16.71 19.75
N HIS A 711 27.21 -17.57 20.13
CA HIS A 711 25.80 -17.39 19.80
C HIS A 711 25.22 -16.20 20.55
N LEU A 712 24.60 -15.28 19.80
CA LEU A 712 23.97 -14.09 20.36
C LEU A 712 22.43 -14.22 20.34
N ILE A 713 21.84 -14.56 19.19
CA ILE A 713 20.39 -14.61 18.98
C ILE A 713 20.04 -15.84 18.13
N GLY A 714 18.95 -16.53 18.49
CA GLY A 714 18.35 -17.58 17.68
C GLY A 714 16.87 -17.29 17.44
N VAL A 715 16.43 -17.28 16.19
CA VAL A 715 15.04 -17.06 15.80
C VAL A 715 14.53 -18.25 15.02
N LEU A 716 13.40 -18.80 15.45
CA LEU A 716 12.65 -19.86 14.78
C LEU A 716 11.26 -19.36 14.40
N GLY A 717 10.87 -19.61 13.17
CA GLY A 717 9.52 -19.27 12.71
C GLY A 717 9.28 -17.77 12.52
N ASN A 718 10.30 -16.99 12.12
CA ASN A 718 10.10 -15.59 11.74
C ASN A 718 9.11 -15.50 10.56
N GLU A 719 8.18 -14.58 10.65
CA GLU A 719 7.13 -14.33 9.65
C GLU A 719 7.16 -12.89 9.12
N LEU A 720 8.06 -12.06 9.63
CA LEU A 720 8.15 -10.64 9.32
C LEU A 720 9.25 -10.33 8.31
N GLY A 721 9.02 -9.35 7.45
CA GLY A 721 10.01 -8.80 6.53
C GLY A 721 11.01 -7.86 7.20
N PHE A 722 10.80 -7.51 8.47
CA PHE A 722 11.70 -6.68 9.25
C PHE A 722 11.86 -7.27 10.65
N SER A 723 13.11 -7.44 11.09
CA SER A 723 13.46 -7.99 12.39
C SER A 723 14.35 -7.00 13.15
N GLN A 724 14.02 -6.75 14.42
CA GLN A 724 14.81 -5.93 15.34
C GLN A 724 15.21 -6.75 16.54
N HIS A 725 16.48 -6.65 16.93
CA HIS A 725 17.04 -7.35 18.08
C HIS A 725 17.84 -6.39 18.94
N SER A 726 17.50 -6.33 20.22
CA SER A 726 18.26 -5.61 21.23
C SER A 726 18.81 -6.61 22.24
N PHE A 727 20.04 -6.41 22.66
CA PHE A 727 20.77 -7.31 23.58
C PHE A 727 21.73 -6.51 24.47
N GLU A 728 22.30 -7.15 25.49
CA GLU A 728 23.36 -6.55 26.28
C GLU A 728 24.57 -6.24 25.40
N THR A 729 25.17 -5.07 25.58
CA THR A 729 26.27 -4.60 24.74
C THR A 729 27.41 -5.62 24.71
N VAL A 730 27.77 -6.04 23.50
CA VAL A 730 28.91 -6.92 23.24
C VAL A 730 29.99 -6.18 22.48
N LYS A 731 31.25 -6.41 22.82
CA LYS A 731 32.39 -5.87 22.09
C LYS A 731 32.89 -6.91 21.08
N THR A 732 32.89 -6.55 19.80
CA THR A 732 33.20 -7.52 18.76
C THR A 732 33.95 -6.90 17.58
N ARG A 733 34.64 -7.73 16.78
CA ARG A 733 35.21 -7.38 15.49
C ARG A 733 34.42 -7.95 14.31
N ALA A 734 33.51 -8.88 14.57
CA ALA A 734 32.69 -9.45 13.51
C ALA A 734 31.37 -9.99 14.04
N ILE A 735 30.36 -9.94 13.20
CA ILE A 735 29.09 -10.67 13.37
C ILE A 735 28.83 -11.57 12.18
N GLU A 736 28.11 -12.66 12.41
CA GLU A 736 27.62 -13.57 11.38
C GLU A 736 26.10 -13.74 11.53
N ILE A 737 25.40 -13.64 10.41
CA ILE A 737 23.96 -13.96 10.30
C ILE A 737 23.87 -15.27 9.54
N GLU A 738 23.60 -16.37 10.24
CA GLU A 738 23.42 -17.71 9.70
C GLU A 738 21.94 -17.92 9.36
N ILE A 739 21.62 -18.01 8.07
CA ILE A 739 20.26 -18.22 7.56
C ILE A 739 20.05 -19.72 7.37
N LEU A 740 19.14 -20.30 8.16
CA LEU A 740 18.92 -21.75 8.21
C LEU A 740 17.80 -22.21 7.27
N LYS A 741 16.80 -21.33 7.01
CA LYS A 741 15.63 -21.70 6.23
C LYS A 741 14.80 -20.48 5.82
N THR A 742 14.14 -20.56 4.67
CA THR A 742 13.06 -19.67 4.24
C THR A 742 11.70 -20.35 4.36
N HIS A 743 10.60 -19.66 4.06
CA HIS A 743 9.26 -20.25 4.03
C HIS A 743 8.96 -21.01 2.73
N GLY A 744 9.83 -20.99 1.72
CA GLY A 744 9.60 -21.72 0.50
C GLY A 744 10.57 -21.51 -0.65
N LEU A 745 11.45 -20.52 -0.58
CA LEU A 745 12.53 -20.34 -1.55
C LEU A 745 13.78 -21.12 -1.14
N ASN A 746 14.52 -21.65 -2.12
CA ASN A 746 15.78 -22.34 -1.91
C ASN A 746 16.99 -21.37 -1.99
N ARG A 747 16.79 -20.12 -1.63
CA ARG A 747 17.80 -19.06 -1.58
C ARG A 747 17.43 -18.02 -0.53
N ALA A 748 18.42 -17.40 0.07
CA ALA A 748 18.28 -16.28 0.99
C ALA A 748 18.22 -14.95 0.23
N GLN A 749 17.43 -14.00 0.71
CA GLN A 749 17.26 -12.67 0.12
C GLN A 749 17.21 -11.61 1.23
N VAL A 750 18.17 -10.68 1.22
CA VAL A 750 18.34 -9.66 2.28
C VAL A 750 18.52 -8.29 1.63
N PHE A 751 17.67 -7.32 1.99
CA PHE A 751 17.79 -5.95 1.53
C PHE A 751 18.84 -5.16 2.33
N GLN A 752 18.77 -5.22 3.64
CA GLN A 752 19.63 -4.40 4.48
C GLN A 752 19.91 -5.06 5.82
N VAL A 753 21.10 -4.82 6.34
CA VAL A 753 21.47 -5.07 7.73
C VAL A 753 21.93 -3.75 8.36
N ARG A 754 21.55 -3.51 9.61
CA ARG A 754 21.99 -2.37 10.42
C ARG A 754 22.47 -2.88 11.76
N ALA A 755 23.47 -2.24 12.32
CA ALA A 755 23.99 -2.56 13.65
C ALA A 755 24.30 -1.27 14.41
N TYR A 756 23.97 -1.24 15.69
CA TYR A 756 24.04 -0.06 16.53
C TYR A 756 24.75 -0.36 17.85
N SER A 757 25.40 0.69 18.42
CA SER A 757 26.04 0.66 19.72
C SER A 757 25.07 0.64 20.88
#